data_a140e05e9d1dbd8c8f36de53b3c138ca
#
_entry.id   a140e05e9d1dbd8c8f36de53b3c138ca
#
_cell.length_a   1.000
_cell.length_b   1.000
_cell.length_c   1.000
_cell.angle_alpha   90.00
_cell.angle_beta   90.00
_cell.angle_gamma   90.00
#
_symmetry.space_group_name_H-M   'P 1'
#
loop_
_entity.id
_entity.type
_entity.pdbx_description
1 polymer ?
#
loop_
_entity_poly.entity_id
_entity_poly.type
_entity_poly.pdbx_seq_one_letter_code
_entity_poly.pdbx_strand_id
1 'polypeptide(L)'
;MLLRQTRAVTALVVLLFASPAAAQSKRAITIDDVIDLVQLSAPRISPDGRRVLYTVSEVGKWKDNKRVTSIWIVDADGAGPRRFLAHEKDRAPAWSPDGRFVAFLAERENPPGKESDGSVVDIWIIPADGGEASKLSDHKGKIRAFEWTKDGGSIVFLADRVKTEAQKAAEKAGDDAIFVDEGPNGQERTEFSELWRIGVADRREQRITRDDTLLIESFRVAPDGRKVAINLRRENTRNGQNRGEIAVVDVASGAVTTVTRNDAPEQNVQWSPEGKVLSYLAPSDKTWELAEDKLWVVPAEGGGEPRQVSSSFSGAIGQYSWAADGQSILFGANARARSGVFRVSVASGAVSKLASGDWSGRMESVSADGRRGAAVISTPSAPAEVHVVDLATGKSTPITHVNAKATEFTLADFKSITWKSKDGLEVEGMLWLPAGYKTGTKLPLLLSVHGGPAGVWDVSFRGINHVYASLGWAVLEPNVRGSSSYGDTLLRGNMKDIGGGDYDDLMAGVDKLVADGIADPDHLAIRGWSYGGILGGWTLTQTTRFKAASLGAMVADWASEYAMGFNHDVRLWYIGGTPWESADAYRRQSSYTHIARVTTPTLLLHGERDTTDTIGQSMIYYQGLKDRGVPVRFIRFPREPHGFREPHHVRIRDAEEISWLMKYARGIDWKVPERKDADAADPKKTTDQ
;
A
#
# COMPACT_ATOMS: atom_id res chain seq x y z
N MET A 1 6.11 -9.07 96.45
CA MET A 1 5.75 -7.69 96.04
C MET A 1 6.58 -7.36 94.81
N LEU A 2 6.07 -7.66 93.64
CA LEU A 2 6.75 -7.53 92.34
C LEU A 2 5.89 -6.69 91.41
N LEU A 3 6.35 -5.49 91.09
CA LEU A 3 5.75 -4.60 90.16
C LEU A 3 6.05 -5.09 88.71
N ARG A 4 5.03 -5.33 87.90
CA ARG A 4 5.11 -5.52 86.47
C ARG A 4 4.96 -4.16 85.78
N GLN A 5 6.00 -3.76 85.04
CA GLN A 5 5.96 -2.64 84.13
C GLN A 5 5.47 -3.16 82.76
N THR A 6 4.33 -2.61 82.34
CA THR A 6 3.81 -2.80 80.96
C THR A 6 4.41 -1.74 80.06
N ARG A 7 5.16 -2.12 79.01
CA ARG A 7 5.62 -1.27 77.92
C ARG A 7 4.53 -1.19 76.87
N ALA A 8 3.96 -0.04 76.63
CA ALA A 8 3.09 0.23 75.46
C ALA A 8 3.97 0.44 74.22
N VAL A 9 3.78 -0.40 73.17
CA VAL A 9 4.36 -0.20 71.85
C VAL A 9 3.37 0.58 71.00
N THR A 10 3.69 1.86 70.72
CA THR A 10 2.91 2.72 69.82
C THR A 10 3.32 2.35 68.36
N ALA A 11 2.45 1.67 67.62
CA ALA A 11 2.64 1.40 66.23
C ALA A 11 2.26 2.68 65.41
N LEU A 12 3.26 3.27 64.79
CA LEU A 12 3.08 4.40 63.85
C LEU A 12 2.60 3.84 62.48
N VAL A 13 1.31 3.96 62.17
CA VAL A 13 0.76 3.64 60.83
C VAL A 13 1.09 4.80 59.89
N VAL A 14 2.07 4.65 59.02
CA VAL A 14 2.36 5.56 57.92
C VAL A 14 1.37 5.28 56.80
N LEU A 15 0.31 6.05 56.67
CA LEU A 15 -0.60 6.09 55.52
C LEU A 15 0.17 6.74 54.37
N LEU A 16 0.70 5.91 53.44
CA LEU A 16 1.16 6.33 52.13
C LEU A 16 -0.08 6.72 51.30
N PHE A 17 -0.39 8.00 51.24
CA PHE A 17 -1.30 8.53 50.21
C PHE A 17 -0.59 8.40 48.86
N ALA A 18 -0.93 7.35 48.08
CA ALA A 18 -0.64 7.33 46.68
C ALA A 18 -1.47 8.44 46.02
N SER A 19 -0.85 9.57 45.70
CA SER A 19 -1.46 10.57 44.84
C SER A 19 -1.89 9.87 43.53
N PRO A 20 -3.15 9.99 43.10
CA PRO A 20 -3.53 9.51 41.79
C PRO A 20 -2.66 10.26 40.78
N ALA A 21 -1.87 9.53 40.00
CA ALA A 21 -1.17 10.08 38.85
C ALA A 21 -2.25 10.80 38.02
N ALA A 22 -2.16 12.12 37.91
CA ALA A 22 -3.08 12.93 37.12
C ALA A 22 -3.01 12.32 35.70
N ALA A 23 -4.12 11.72 35.25
CA ALA A 23 -4.22 11.23 33.89
C ALA A 23 -3.91 12.42 32.97
N GLN A 24 -2.82 12.35 32.24
CA GLN A 24 -2.39 13.40 31.33
C GLN A 24 -3.54 13.64 30.34
N SER A 25 -4.07 14.87 30.31
CA SER A 25 -5.19 15.20 29.43
C SER A 25 -4.75 14.95 27.97
N LYS A 26 -5.54 14.17 27.23
CA LYS A 26 -5.31 13.93 25.81
C LYS A 26 -5.30 15.24 25.04
N ARG A 27 -4.42 15.36 24.05
CA ARG A 27 -4.30 16.51 23.17
C ARG A 27 -4.79 16.21 21.75
N ALA A 28 -5.06 17.26 20.97
CA ALA A 28 -5.32 17.11 19.55
C ALA A 28 -4.09 16.53 18.82
N ILE A 29 -4.33 15.67 17.86
CA ILE A 29 -3.32 15.16 16.93
C ILE A 29 -2.98 16.25 15.91
N THR A 30 -1.73 16.36 15.50
CA THR A 30 -1.22 17.35 14.55
C THR A 30 -0.71 16.67 13.26
N ILE A 31 -0.45 17.46 12.21
CA ILE A 31 0.21 16.97 10.98
C ILE A 31 1.56 16.32 11.31
N ASP A 32 2.34 16.95 12.18
CA ASP A 32 3.65 16.43 12.57
C ASP A 32 3.55 15.10 13.31
N ASP A 33 2.54 14.91 14.17
CA ASP A 33 2.29 13.62 14.80
C ASP A 33 1.96 12.53 13.76
N VAL A 34 1.17 12.87 12.73
CA VAL A 34 0.83 11.92 11.65
C VAL A 34 2.05 11.52 10.84
N ILE A 35 2.94 12.47 10.53
CA ILE A 35 4.19 12.23 9.80
C ILE A 35 5.12 11.34 10.63
N ASP A 36 5.18 11.57 11.95
CA ASP A 36 6.06 10.85 12.87
C ASP A 36 5.56 9.44 13.23
N LEU A 37 4.34 9.07 12.84
CA LEU A 37 3.87 7.68 13.03
C LEU A 37 4.83 6.70 12.35
N VAL A 38 5.19 5.67 13.11
CA VAL A 38 5.98 4.55 12.61
C VAL A 38 5.12 3.72 11.66
N GLN A 39 5.67 3.45 10.48
CA GLN A 39 5.03 2.58 9.49
C GLN A 39 5.61 1.18 9.62
N LEU A 40 4.74 0.17 9.63
CA LEU A 40 5.09 -1.24 9.71
C LEU A 40 4.71 -1.95 8.43
N SER A 41 5.57 -2.89 8.01
CA SER A 41 5.30 -3.68 6.80
C SER A 41 6.03 -5.02 6.82
N ALA A 42 5.66 -5.88 5.87
CA ALA A 42 6.32 -7.14 5.56
C ALA A 42 6.59 -8.05 6.78
N PRO A 43 5.60 -8.31 7.67
CA PRO A 43 5.81 -9.26 8.75
C PRO A 43 6.01 -10.68 8.21
N ARG A 44 7.07 -11.35 8.67
CA ARG A 44 7.45 -12.70 8.28
C ARG A 44 7.56 -13.57 9.53
N ILE A 45 6.54 -14.41 9.75
CA ILE A 45 6.57 -15.37 10.85
C ILE A 45 7.58 -16.48 10.56
N SER A 46 8.33 -16.90 11.59
CA SER A 46 9.27 -18.02 11.46
C SER A 46 8.55 -19.33 11.15
N PRO A 47 9.22 -20.31 10.52
CA PRO A 47 8.60 -21.60 10.20
C PRO A 47 7.96 -22.31 11.40
N ASP A 48 8.57 -22.20 12.59
CA ASP A 48 8.05 -22.76 13.86
C ASP A 48 6.96 -21.90 14.52
N GLY A 49 6.62 -20.76 13.94
CA GLY A 49 5.58 -19.84 14.43
C GLY A 49 5.93 -19.08 15.72
N ARG A 50 7.21 -19.05 16.13
CA ARG A 50 7.63 -18.49 17.43
C ARG A 50 8.13 -17.05 17.34
N ARG A 51 8.63 -16.60 16.19
CA ARG A 51 9.21 -15.27 15.99
C ARG A 51 8.65 -14.61 14.74
N VAL A 52 8.65 -13.28 14.73
CA VAL A 52 8.22 -12.49 13.57
C VAL A 52 9.30 -11.46 13.25
N LEU A 53 9.80 -11.48 12.00
CA LEU A 53 10.55 -10.38 11.41
C LEU A 53 9.56 -9.36 10.85
N TYR A 54 9.87 -8.08 10.96
CA TYR A 54 9.05 -7.03 10.39
C TYR A 54 9.88 -5.80 10.05
N THR A 55 9.41 -5.00 9.12
CA THR A 55 10.06 -3.77 8.68
C THR A 55 9.45 -2.59 9.41
N VAL A 56 10.31 -1.76 9.99
CA VAL A 56 9.99 -0.47 10.62
C VAL A 56 10.47 0.63 9.69
N SER A 57 9.60 1.59 9.37
CA SER A 57 9.94 2.81 8.63
C SER A 57 9.53 4.01 9.48
N GLU A 58 10.50 4.81 9.88
CA GLU A 58 10.34 5.98 10.73
C GLU A 58 10.97 7.22 10.09
N VAL A 59 10.52 8.41 10.46
CA VAL A 59 11.18 9.64 10.01
C VAL A 59 12.57 9.67 10.64
N GLY A 60 13.59 9.80 9.80
CA GLY A 60 14.97 10.00 10.23
C GLY A 60 15.17 11.38 10.85
N LYS A 61 16.39 11.90 10.83
CA LYS A 61 16.58 13.31 11.21
C LYS A 61 15.77 14.19 10.27
N TRP A 62 14.99 15.11 10.83
CA TRP A 62 14.11 15.97 10.02
C TRP A 62 14.85 16.67 8.88
N LYS A 63 16.06 17.20 9.13
CA LYS A 63 16.92 17.85 8.13
C LYS A 63 17.30 16.96 6.94
N ASP A 64 17.30 15.64 7.11
CA ASP A 64 17.67 14.70 6.05
C ASP A 64 16.49 14.42 5.10
N ASN A 65 15.29 14.88 5.45
CA ASN A 65 14.06 14.81 4.65
C ASN A 65 13.75 13.41 4.10
N LYS A 66 14.00 12.38 4.90
CA LYS A 66 13.77 10.98 4.51
C LYS A 66 13.23 10.13 5.66
N ARG A 67 12.56 9.05 5.30
CA ARG A 67 12.27 7.95 6.23
C ARG A 67 13.44 6.96 6.22
N VAL A 68 13.72 6.41 7.39
CA VAL A 68 14.75 5.38 7.59
C VAL A 68 14.05 4.06 7.81
N THR A 69 14.55 3.02 7.13
CA THR A 69 14.01 1.67 7.24
C THR A 69 14.96 0.76 8.02
N SER A 70 14.41 -0.11 8.84
CA SER A 70 15.15 -1.12 9.58
C SER A 70 14.32 -2.39 9.77
N ILE A 71 15.00 -3.53 9.92
CA ILE A 71 14.35 -4.82 10.12
C ILE A 71 14.45 -5.19 11.60
N TRP A 72 13.32 -5.53 12.17
CA TRP A 72 13.16 -5.90 13.58
C TRP A 72 12.70 -7.35 13.71
N ILE A 73 12.94 -7.91 14.88
CA ILE A 73 12.46 -9.24 15.27
C ILE A 73 11.80 -9.15 16.65
N VAL A 74 10.73 -9.92 16.82
CA VAL A 74 9.96 -10.01 18.06
C VAL A 74 9.47 -11.45 18.23
N ASP A 75 9.32 -11.92 19.46
CA ASP A 75 8.68 -13.21 19.73
C ASP A 75 7.16 -13.12 19.43
N ALA A 76 6.55 -14.22 19.06
CA ALA A 76 5.15 -14.26 18.66
C ALA A 76 4.15 -13.97 19.80
N ASP A 77 4.62 -13.88 21.04
CA ASP A 77 3.88 -13.41 22.22
C ASP A 77 4.13 -11.92 22.53
N GLY A 78 4.95 -11.24 21.72
CA GLY A 78 5.31 -9.84 21.89
C GLY A 78 6.55 -9.59 22.74
N ALA A 79 7.22 -10.62 23.24
CA ALA A 79 8.43 -10.45 24.06
C ALA A 79 9.65 -10.10 23.20
N GLY A 80 10.60 -9.39 23.80
CA GLY A 80 11.94 -9.14 23.29
C GLY A 80 12.05 -8.44 21.93
N PRO A 81 11.24 -7.40 21.62
CA PRO A 81 11.39 -6.69 20.36
C PRO A 81 12.77 -6.04 20.29
N ARG A 82 13.49 -6.32 19.20
CA ARG A 82 14.82 -5.74 18.98
C ARG A 82 15.07 -5.49 17.51
N ARG A 83 15.89 -4.50 17.22
CA ARG A 83 16.42 -4.26 15.88
C ARG A 83 17.32 -5.43 15.49
N PHE A 84 17.00 -6.06 14.36
CA PHE A 84 17.70 -7.25 13.88
C PHE A 84 18.75 -6.89 12.82
N LEU A 85 18.38 -6.06 11.83
CA LEU A 85 19.28 -5.51 10.84
C LEU A 85 19.20 -3.98 10.90
N ALA A 86 20.37 -3.34 10.96
CA ALA A 86 20.48 -1.92 11.24
C ALA A 86 20.86 -1.06 10.03
N HIS A 87 21.34 -1.68 8.94
CA HIS A 87 21.73 -0.94 7.76
C HIS A 87 20.49 -0.53 6.97
N GLU A 88 20.37 0.76 6.60
CA GLU A 88 19.15 1.32 5.99
C GLU A 88 18.81 0.78 4.59
N LYS A 89 19.75 0.08 3.94
CA LYS A 89 19.57 -0.58 2.65
C LYS A 89 19.32 -2.10 2.75
N ASP A 90 19.25 -2.65 3.97
CA ASP A 90 18.87 -4.04 4.19
C ASP A 90 17.35 -4.20 3.97
N ARG A 91 16.94 -5.18 3.15
CA ARG A 91 15.54 -5.38 2.77
C ARG A 91 15.21 -6.83 2.44
N ALA A 92 13.90 -7.11 2.32
CA ALA A 92 13.37 -8.42 1.93
C ALA A 92 13.88 -9.59 2.78
N PRO A 93 13.76 -9.54 4.14
CA PRO A 93 14.22 -10.63 4.98
C PRO A 93 13.36 -11.88 4.75
N ALA A 94 14.01 -13.06 4.69
CA ALA A 94 13.36 -14.35 4.55
C ALA A 94 14.03 -15.40 5.46
N TRP A 95 13.21 -16.09 6.25
CA TRP A 95 13.66 -17.21 7.07
C TRP A 95 14.16 -18.38 6.20
N SER A 96 15.23 -19.05 6.63
CA SER A 96 15.54 -20.37 6.11
C SER A 96 14.42 -21.36 6.51
N PRO A 97 14.18 -22.43 5.75
CA PRO A 97 13.10 -23.39 6.03
C PRO A 97 13.21 -24.06 7.41
N ASP A 98 14.41 -24.20 7.95
CA ASP A 98 14.68 -24.72 9.29
C ASP A 98 14.66 -23.66 10.40
N GLY A 99 14.46 -22.38 10.02
CA GLY A 99 14.40 -21.25 10.97
C GLY A 99 15.72 -20.85 11.61
N ARG A 100 16.87 -21.44 11.19
CA ARG A 100 18.18 -21.15 11.78
C ARG A 100 18.85 -19.91 11.24
N PHE A 101 18.50 -19.50 10.03
CA PHE A 101 19.08 -18.35 9.36
C PHE A 101 18.00 -17.40 8.81
N VAL A 102 18.41 -16.17 8.58
CA VAL A 102 17.65 -15.18 7.81
C VAL A 102 18.53 -14.74 6.65
N ALA A 103 18.04 -14.89 5.42
CA ALA A 103 18.64 -14.26 4.26
C ALA A 103 17.96 -12.91 3.99
N PHE A 104 18.69 -11.97 3.41
CA PHE A 104 18.18 -10.65 3.06
C PHE A 104 18.97 -10.03 1.91
N LEU A 105 18.39 -9.07 1.24
CA LEU A 105 19.06 -8.26 0.24
C LEU A 105 19.71 -7.06 0.90
N ALA A 106 20.97 -6.79 0.55
CA ALA A 106 21.70 -5.63 1.04
C ALA A 106 22.53 -4.98 -0.08
N GLU A 107 22.54 -3.67 -0.05
CA GLU A 107 23.43 -2.83 -0.84
C GLU A 107 24.47 -2.25 0.13
N ARG A 108 25.57 -2.94 0.28
CA ARG A 108 26.66 -2.55 1.17
C ARG A 108 27.90 -2.25 0.35
N GLU A 109 28.66 -1.24 0.77
CA GLU A 109 29.90 -0.87 0.11
C GLU A 109 30.87 -2.05 0.04
N ASN A 110 31.54 -2.20 -1.10
CA ASN A 110 32.63 -3.15 -1.22
C ASN A 110 33.79 -2.73 -0.28
N PRO A 111 34.59 -3.70 0.23
CA PRO A 111 35.81 -3.35 0.94
C PRO A 111 36.68 -2.37 0.16
N PRO A 112 37.41 -1.47 0.83
CA PRO A 112 38.28 -0.50 0.17
C PRO A 112 39.20 -1.18 -0.85
N GLY A 113 39.18 -0.69 -2.12
CA GLY A 113 40.02 -1.20 -3.21
C GLY A 113 39.30 -2.00 -4.30
N LYS A 114 37.98 -2.26 -4.17
CA LYS A 114 37.13 -2.72 -5.28
C LYS A 114 36.24 -1.57 -5.75
N GLU A 115 36.58 -0.98 -6.87
CA GLU A 115 35.68 -0.05 -7.57
C GLU A 115 34.43 -0.83 -8.00
N SER A 116 33.23 -0.40 -7.55
CA SER A 116 31.97 -0.88 -8.06
C SER A 116 31.51 0.03 -9.19
N ASP A 117 31.17 -0.52 -10.31
CA ASP A 117 30.54 0.16 -11.45
C ASP A 117 29.02 0.41 -11.25
N GLY A 118 28.59 0.52 -10.01
CA GLY A 118 27.20 0.71 -9.60
C GLY A 118 26.89 0.03 -8.27
N SER A 119 25.75 0.36 -7.64
CA SER A 119 25.29 -0.27 -6.41
C SER A 119 24.93 -1.73 -6.67
N VAL A 120 25.77 -2.66 -6.20
CA VAL A 120 25.52 -4.09 -6.30
C VAL A 120 24.63 -4.51 -5.12
N VAL A 121 23.50 -5.12 -5.43
CA VAL A 121 22.60 -5.71 -4.43
C VAL A 121 22.90 -7.19 -4.33
N ASP A 122 23.34 -7.62 -3.17
CA ASP A 122 23.71 -9.00 -2.88
C ASP A 122 22.80 -9.67 -1.86
N ILE A 123 22.83 -11.01 -1.85
CA ILE A 123 22.20 -11.83 -0.81
C ILE A 123 23.19 -11.97 0.36
N TRP A 124 22.71 -11.64 1.55
CA TRP A 124 23.42 -11.80 2.81
C TRP A 124 22.67 -12.79 3.70
N ILE A 125 23.40 -13.46 4.59
CA ILE A 125 22.84 -14.40 5.56
C ILE A 125 23.32 -14.04 6.97
N ILE A 126 22.39 -14.14 7.93
CA ILE A 126 22.67 -13.94 9.36
C ILE A 126 22.05 -15.09 10.17
N PRO A 127 22.67 -15.59 11.26
CA PRO A 127 22.01 -16.50 12.17
C PRO A 127 20.73 -15.90 12.76
N ALA A 128 19.69 -16.70 12.92
CA ALA A 128 18.38 -16.24 13.40
C ALA A 128 18.40 -15.69 14.84
N ASP A 129 19.39 -16.10 15.65
CA ASP A 129 19.57 -15.61 17.02
C ASP A 129 20.39 -14.32 17.08
N GLY A 130 20.88 -13.85 15.94
CA GLY A 130 21.74 -12.67 15.80
C GLY A 130 23.20 -13.05 15.58
N GLY A 131 24.05 -12.04 15.49
CA GLY A 131 25.47 -12.21 15.20
C GLY A 131 25.89 -11.39 13.99
N GLU A 132 27.00 -11.76 13.36
CA GLU A 132 27.53 -11.08 12.18
C GLU A 132 26.90 -11.64 10.90
N ALA A 133 26.42 -10.73 10.05
CA ALA A 133 25.91 -11.09 8.72
C ALA A 133 27.08 -11.35 7.77
N SER A 134 26.98 -12.39 6.96
CA SER A 134 27.96 -12.72 5.93
C SER A 134 27.37 -12.62 4.54
N LYS A 135 28.15 -12.10 3.58
CA LYS A 135 27.79 -12.05 2.17
C LYS A 135 27.73 -13.47 1.60
N LEU A 136 26.63 -13.84 0.98
CA LEU A 136 26.47 -15.13 0.32
C LEU A 136 26.81 -15.07 -1.16
N SER A 137 26.19 -14.11 -1.91
CA SER A 137 26.40 -13.95 -3.36
C SER A 137 27.51 -12.94 -3.66
N ASP A 138 28.11 -13.05 -4.85
CA ASP A 138 29.02 -12.04 -5.44
C ASP A 138 28.65 -11.84 -6.91
N HIS A 139 27.33 -11.65 -7.12
CA HIS A 139 26.73 -11.56 -8.44
C HIS A 139 26.98 -10.18 -9.06
N LYS A 140 27.27 -10.15 -10.38
CA LYS A 140 27.54 -8.87 -11.06
C LYS A 140 26.29 -8.05 -11.39
N GLY A 141 25.15 -8.74 -11.58
CA GLY A 141 23.86 -8.09 -11.82
C GLY A 141 23.15 -7.73 -10.52
N LYS A 142 22.27 -6.77 -10.57
CA LYS A 142 21.45 -6.36 -9.41
C LYS A 142 20.44 -7.48 -9.07
N ILE A 143 20.55 -8.07 -7.90
CA ILE A 143 19.58 -9.05 -7.43
C ILE A 143 18.28 -8.34 -7.02
N ARG A 144 17.15 -8.75 -7.61
CA ARG A 144 15.82 -8.18 -7.37
C ARG A 144 15.03 -8.93 -6.31
N ALA A 145 15.11 -10.28 -6.35
CA ALA A 145 14.36 -11.16 -5.46
C ALA A 145 15.12 -12.47 -5.25
N PHE A 146 14.83 -13.16 -4.16
CA PHE A 146 15.38 -14.48 -3.88
C PHE A 146 14.39 -15.34 -3.10
N GLU A 147 14.57 -16.65 -3.15
CA GLU A 147 13.79 -17.65 -2.42
C GLU A 147 14.66 -18.83 -2.03
N TRP A 148 14.50 -19.32 -0.81
CA TRP A 148 15.15 -20.53 -0.35
C TRP A 148 14.57 -21.77 -1.03
N THR A 149 15.41 -22.75 -1.37
CA THR A 149 14.92 -24.12 -1.62
C THR A 149 14.40 -24.73 -0.31
N LYS A 150 13.40 -25.61 -0.39
CA LYS A 150 12.73 -26.18 0.80
C LYS A 150 13.67 -26.97 1.72
N ASP A 151 14.75 -27.53 1.17
CA ASP A 151 15.80 -28.21 1.92
C ASP A 151 16.80 -27.25 2.60
N GLY A 152 16.72 -25.95 2.31
CA GLY A 152 17.63 -24.93 2.85
C GLY A 152 19.06 -24.99 2.28
N GLY A 153 19.32 -25.90 1.33
CA GLY A 153 20.66 -26.10 0.77
C GLY A 153 21.06 -25.09 -0.29
N SER A 154 20.10 -24.37 -0.86
CA SER A 154 20.34 -23.36 -1.90
C SER A 154 19.34 -22.20 -1.81
N ILE A 155 19.70 -21.12 -2.50
CA ILE A 155 18.80 -20.00 -2.80
C ILE A 155 18.70 -19.85 -4.31
N VAL A 156 17.47 -19.73 -4.81
CA VAL A 156 17.20 -19.28 -6.18
C VAL A 156 16.98 -17.78 -6.16
N PHE A 157 17.52 -17.06 -7.12
CA PHE A 157 17.37 -15.61 -7.18
C PHE A 157 17.17 -15.10 -8.61
N LEU A 158 16.51 -13.98 -8.71
CA LEU A 158 16.27 -13.22 -9.93
C LEU A 158 17.21 -12.03 -9.94
N ALA A 159 18.05 -11.91 -10.97
CA ALA A 159 18.98 -10.81 -11.13
C ALA A 159 18.84 -10.13 -12.49
N ASP A 160 19.10 -8.84 -12.55
CA ASP A 160 19.18 -8.09 -13.80
C ASP A 160 20.33 -8.60 -14.63
N ARG A 161 20.12 -8.68 -15.93
CA ARG A 161 21.19 -9.01 -16.87
C ARG A 161 22.28 -7.94 -16.81
N VAL A 162 23.52 -8.39 -16.76
CA VAL A 162 24.66 -7.49 -16.75
C VAL A 162 24.78 -6.79 -18.10
N LYS A 163 24.90 -5.46 -18.10
CA LYS A 163 25.14 -4.67 -19.30
C LYS A 163 26.45 -5.09 -19.95
N THR A 164 26.45 -5.22 -21.26
CA THR A 164 27.67 -5.48 -22.04
C THR A 164 28.62 -4.29 -21.97
N GLU A 165 29.92 -4.51 -22.20
CA GLU A 165 30.91 -3.42 -22.26
C GLU A 165 30.58 -2.40 -23.36
N ALA A 166 29.95 -2.83 -24.47
CA ALA A 166 29.47 -1.94 -25.52
C ALA A 166 28.35 -1.02 -25.02
N GLN A 167 27.36 -1.57 -24.25
CA GLN A 167 26.29 -0.75 -23.66
C GLN A 167 26.82 0.25 -22.63
N LYS A 168 27.75 -0.18 -21.77
CA LYS A 168 28.42 0.71 -20.81
C LYS A 168 29.21 1.83 -21.50
N ALA A 169 29.93 1.49 -22.58
CA ALA A 169 30.67 2.46 -23.37
C ALA A 169 29.76 3.47 -24.07
N ALA A 170 28.64 3.02 -24.63
CA ALA A 170 27.64 3.88 -25.25
C ALA A 170 27.01 4.85 -24.23
N GLU A 171 26.60 4.36 -23.07
CA GLU A 171 26.08 5.22 -21.98
C GLU A 171 27.12 6.28 -21.53
N LYS A 172 28.37 5.85 -21.38
CA LYS A 172 29.47 6.78 -21.01
C LYS A 172 29.75 7.83 -22.09
N ALA A 173 29.52 7.49 -23.35
CA ALA A 173 29.66 8.40 -24.48
C ALA A 173 28.47 9.34 -24.66
N GLY A 174 27.34 9.06 -23.97
CA GLY A 174 26.07 9.74 -24.16
C GLY A 174 25.25 9.24 -25.34
N ASP A 175 25.60 8.06 -25.88
CA ASP A 175 24.85 7.35 -26.93
C ASP A 175 23.76 6.49 -26.29
N ASP A 176 22.98 7.09 -25.39
CA ASP A 176 21.97 6.46 -24.55
C ASP A 176 20.54 6.88 -24.91
N ALA A 177 20.33 7.35 -26.14
CA ALA A 177 19.02 7.73 -26.62
C ALA A 177 18.06 6.52 -26.58
N ILE A 178 16.86 6.75 -26.03
CA ILE A 178 15.80 5.74 -25.94
C ILE A 178 15.00 5.76 -27.23
N PHE A 179 15.02 4.64 -27.96
CA PHE A 179 14.16 4.44 -29.14
C PHE A 179 12.82 3.88 -28.65
N VAL A 180 11.78 4.71 -28.70
CA VAL A 180 10.44 4.34 -28.25
C VAL A 180 9.63 3.86 -29.44
N ASP A 181 9.45 2.55 -29.55
CA ASP A 181 8.70 1.87 -30.60
C ASP A 181 7.47 1.10 -30.08
N GLU A 182 7.07 1.35 -28.84
CA GLU A 182 6.08 0.56 -28.11
C GLU A 182 4.88 1.40 -27.65
N GLY A 183 4.32 2.14 -28.50
CA GLY A 183 3.09 2.83 -28.17
C GLY A 183 3.28 4.24 -27.58
N PRO A 184 2.16 4.93 -27.34
CA PRO A 184 2.14 6.38 -27.24
C PRO A 184 2.82 6.97 -25.99
N ASN A 185 3.03 6.17 -24.95
CA ASN A 185 3.42 6.72 -23.64
C ASN A 185 4.93 6.79 -23.41
N GLY A 186 5.76 6.45 -24.37
CA GLY A 186 7.20 6.43 -24.19
C GLY A 186 7.65 5.64 -22.98
N GLN A 187 7.02 4.50 -22.73
CA GLN A 187 7.10 3.81 -21.45
C GLN A 187 8.43 3.13 -21.27
N GLU A 188 8.90 3.21 -20.03
CA GLU A 188 10.16 2.56 -19.65
C GLU A 188 10.11 1.06 -19.92
N ARG A 189 11.13 0.56 -20.60
CA ARG A 189 11.37 -0.86 -20.73
C ARG A 189 11.88 -1.43 -19.42
N THR A 190 11.43 -2.63 -19.11
CA THR A 190 11.97 -3.39 -17.99
C THR A 190 13.30 -4.02 -18.41
N GLU A 191 14.30 -3.96 -17.55
CA GLU A 191 15.53 -4.69 -17.76
C GLU A 191 15.25 -6.20 -17.78
N PHE A 192 15.87 -6.94 -18.72
CA PHE A 192 15.81 -8.38 -18.76
C PHE A 192 16.44 -8.97 -17.50
N SER A 193 15.81 -9.99 -16.97
CA SER A 193 16.22 -10.67 -15.74
C SER A 193 16.46 -12.14 -15.98
N GLU A 194 17.32 -12.70 -15.15
CA GLU A 194 17.74 -14.09 -15.24
C GLU A 194 17.58 -14.80 -13.91
N LEU A 195 17.15 -16.05 -13.94
CA LEU A 195 17.13 -16.91 -12.76
C LEU A 195 18.48 -17.59 -12.57
N TRP A 196 18.94 -17.52 -11.32
CA TRP A 196 20.18 -18.15 -10.87
C TRP A 196 19.91 -18.98 -9.62
N ARG A 197 20.78 -19.93 -9.34
CA ARG A 197 20.82 -20.69 -8.09
C ARG A 197 22.19 -20.52 -7.46
N ILE A 198 22.24 -20.37 -6.13
CA ILE A 198 23.46 -20.34 -5.34
C ILE A 198 23.39 -21.39 -4.23
N GLY A 199 24.41 -22.20 -4.09
CA GLY A 199 24.57 -23.14 -2.98
C GLY A 199 24.95 -22.39 -1.70
N VAL A 200 24.30 -22.70 -0.58
CA VAL A 200 24.59 -22.02 0.69
C VAL A 200 25.96 -22.41 1.25
N ALA A 201 26.35 -23.68 1.09
CA ALA A 201 27.61 -24.19 1.63
C ALA A 201 28.83 -23.87 0.75
N ASP A 202 28.70 -24.01 -0.56
CA ASP A 202 29.80 -23.89 -1.53
C ASP A 202 29.85 -22.52 -2.24
N ARG A 203 28.78 -21.69 -2.08
CA ARG A 203 28.62 -20.37 -2.70
C ARG A 203 28.74 -20.39 -4.24
N ARG A 204 28.50 -21.55 -4.84
CA ARG A 204 28.58 -21.70 -6.29
C ARG A 204 27.30 -21.21 -6.93
N GLU A 205 27.43 -20.23 -7.83
CA GLU A 205 26.34 -19.73 -8.65
C GLU A 205 26.20 -20.55 -9.94
N GLN A 206 24.95 -20.82 -10.31
CA GLN A 206 24.59 -21.49 -11.55
C GLN A 206 23.38 -20.79 -12.17
N ARG A 207 23.50 -20.36 -13.43
CA ARG A 207 22.39 -19.82 -14.19
C ARG A 207 21.38 -20.93 -14.51
N ILE A 208 20.11 -20.67 -14.24
CA ILE A 208 18.99 -21.58 -14.54
C ILE A 208 18.41 -21.30 -15.93
N THR A 209 18.00 -20.05 -16.19
CA THR A 209 17.41 -19.64 -17.48
C THR A 209 18.47 -19.56 -18.56
N ARG A 210 18.14 -20.06 -19.74
CA ARG A 210 19.05 -20.03 -20.93
C ARG A 210 18.51 -19.19 -22.07
N ASP A 211 17.21 -18.87 -22.02
CA ASP A 211 16.54 -17.97 -22.95
C ASP A 211 16.76 -16.54 -22.52
N ASP A 212 17.37 -15.76 -23.36
CA ASP A 212 17.72 -14.36 -23.12
C ASP A 212 16.56 -13.38 -23.40
N THR A 213 15.42 -13.88 -23.86
CA THR A 213 14.25 -13.07 -24.20
C THR A 213 13.16 -13.07 -23.11
N LEU A 214 13.37 -13.82 -22.03
CA LEU A 214 12.41 -13.93 -20.94
C LEU A 214 12.34 -12.63 -20.12
N LEU A 215 11.12 -12.16 -19.94
CA LEU A 215 10.79 -11.04 -19.05
C LEU A 215 10.12 -11.58 -17.79
N ILE A 216 10.93 -11.90 -16.78
CA ILE A 216 10.47 -12.53 -15.55
C ILE A 216 10.11 -11.44 -14.51
N GLU A 217 8.85 -11.41 -14.09
CA GLU A 217 8.34 -10.48 -13.07
C GLU A 217 8.54 -11.02 -11.66
N SER A 218 8.21 -12.29 -11.45
CA SER A 218 8.31 -12.99 -10.18
C SER A 218 8.50 -14.48 -10.37
N PHE A 219 8.87 -15.18 -9.31
CA PHE A 219 9.07 -16.61 -9.35
C PHE A 219 8.76 -17.29 -8.03
N ARG A 220 8.57 -18.62 -8.05
CA ARG A 220 8.44 -19.51 -6.89
C ARG A 220 9.14 -20.83 -7.16
N VAL A 221 9.95 -21.26 -6.19
CA VAL A 221 10.68 -22.53 -6.25
C VAL A 221 9.73 -23.69 -5.94
N ALA A 222 9.74 -24.75 -6.73
CA ALA A 222 8.95 -25.95 -6.45
C ALA A 222 9.41 -26.63 -5.14
N PRO A 223 8.54 -27.35 -4.42
CA PRO A 223 8.89 -28.01 -3.16
C PRO A 223 10.06 -28.99 -3.26
N ASP A 224 10.29 -29.58 -4.43
CA ASP A 224 11.41 -30.48 -4.68
C ASP A 224 12.70 -29.79 -5.17
N GLY A 225 12.65 -28.47 -5.40
CA GLY A 225 13.76 -27.66 -5.87
C GLY A 225 14.18 -27.89 -7.33
N ARG A 226 13.44 -28.72 -8.08
CA ARG A 226 13.78 -29.10 -9.47
C ARG A 226 13.16 -28.20 -10.52
N LYS A 227 12.09 -27.50 -10.16
CA LYS A 227 11.36 -26.60 -11.04
C LYS A 227 11.18 -25.24 -10.38
N VAL A 228 11.00 -24.20 -11.20
CA VAL A 228 10.66 -22.84 -10.77
C VAL A 228 9.46 -22.36 -11.58
N ALA A 229 8.36 -22.02 -10.93
CA ALA A 229 7.26 -21.31 -11.56
C ALA A 229 7.62 -19.84 -11.72
N ILE A 230 7.32 -19.25 -12.85
CA ILE A 230 7.62 -17.86 -13.16
C ILE A 230 6.39 -17.16 -13.70
N ASN A 231 6.24 -15.87 -13.37
CA ASN A 231 5.34 -14.97 -14.08
C ASN A 231 6.14 -14.30 -15.19
N LEU A 232 5.68 -14.46 -16.41
CA LEU A 232 6.28 -13.91 -17.62
C LEU A 232 5.47 -12.74 -18.13
N ARG A 233 6.14 -11.65 -18.46
CA ARG A 233 5.57 -10.58 -19.26
C ARG A 233 5.66 -10.93 -20.73
N ARG A 234 4.59 -10.76 -21.51
CA ARG A 234 4.59 -11.05 -22.96
C ARG A 234 5.39 -10.03 -23.78
N GLU A 235 5.35 -8.77 -23.34
CA GLU A 235 5.94 -7.66 -24.06
C GLU A 235 6.79 -6.81 -23.12
N ASN A 236 7.90 -6.29 -23.63
CA ASN A 236 8.75 -5.38 -22.86
C ASN A 236 8.23 -3.94 -22.91
N THR A 237 6.95 -3.78 -22.61
CA THR A 237 6.27 -2.50 -22.47
C THR A 237 5.74 -2.37 -21.06
N ARG A 238 5.46 -1.14 -20.62
CA ARG A 238 4.90 -0.92 -19.28
C ARG A 238 3.52 -1.56 -19.13
N ASN A 239 2.68 -1.50 -20.16
CA ASN A 239 1.38 -2.16 -20.17
C ASN A 239 1.48 -3.70 -20.30
N GLY A 240 2.60 -4.21 -20.80
CA GLY A 240 2.87 -5.65 -20.90
C GLY A 240 2.82 -6.38 -19.55
N GLN A 241 3.07 -5.67 -18.44
CA GLN A 241 2.92 -6.25 -17.09
C GLN A 241 1.47 -6.70 -16.79
N ASN A 242 0.49 -6.11 -17.45
CA ASN A 242 -0.93 -6.42 -17.27
C ASN A 242 -1.39 -7.61 -18.14
N ARG A 243 -0.45 -8.30 -18.79
CA ARG A 243 -0.69 -9.48 -19.64
C ARG A 243 0.31 -10.58 -19.28
N GLY A 244 0.52 -10.76 -17.95
CA GLY A 244 1.43 -11.77 -17.44
C GLY A 244 0.89 -13.18 -17.60
N GLU A 245 1.78 -14.12 -17.92
CA GLU A 245 1.48 -15.55 -18.03
C GLU A 245 2.33 -16.36 -17.05
N ILE A 246 1.89 -17.56 -16.74
CA ILE A 246 2.64 -18.50 -15.92
C ILE A 246 3.37 -19.50 -16.79
N ALA A 247 4.65 -19.71 -16.50
CA ALA A 247 5.45 -20.76 -17.05
C ALA A 247 6.24 -21.49 -15.95
N VAL A 248 6.75 -22.65 -16.26
CA VAL A 248 7.60 -23.47 -15.39
C VAL A 248 8.94 -23.68 -16.06
N VAL A 249 10.02 -23.39 -15.32
CA VAL A 249 11.40 -23.62 -15.75
C VAL A 249 11.95 -24.87 -15.05
N ASP A 250 12.50 -25.79 -15.80
CA ASP A 250 13.28 -26.92 -15.28
C ASP A 250 14.68 -26.44 -14.89
N VAL A 251 15.08 -26.63 -13.64
CA VAL A 251 16.35 -26.09 -13.10
C VAL A 251 17.58 -26.70 -13.75
N ALA A 252 17.53 -27.99 -14.15
CA ALA A 252 18.67 -28.68 -14.70
C ALA A 252 18.90 -28.33 -16.17
N SER A 253 17.84 -28.34 -16.98
CA SER A 253 17.90 -28.11 -18.42
C SER A 253 17.74 -26.66 -18.85
N GLY A 254 17.06 -25.83 -17.99
CA GLY A 254 16.63 -24.49 -18.36
C GLY A 254 15.43 -24.44 -19.30
N ALA A 255 14.81 -25.60 -19.57
CA ALA A 255 13.64 -25.69 -20.45
C ALA A 255 12.44 -24.96 -19.82
N VAL A 256 11.74 -24.17 -20.63
CA VAL A 256 10.57 -23.39 -20.22
C VAL A 256 9.31 -24.03 -20.81
N THR A 257 8.33 -24.29 -19.94
CA THR A 257 7.02 -24.80 -20.33
C THR A 257 5.96 -23.76 -19.95
N THR A 258 5.27 -23.19 -20.92
CA THR A 258 4.14 -22.27 -20.66
C THR A 258 2.96 -23.06 -20.11
N VAL A 259 2.42 -22.60 -18.98
CA VAL A 259 1.30 -23.25 -18.27
C VAL A 259 -0.02 -22.58 -18.61
N THR A 260 -0.03 -21.25 -18.70
CA THR A 260 -1.25 -20.47 -19.01
C THR A 260 -1.06 -19.67 -20.29
N ARG A 261 -2.19 -19.40 -20.97
CA ARG A 261 -2.24 -18.54 -22.17
C ARG A 261 -3.61 -17.89 -22.25
N ASN A 262 -3.71 -16.66 -21.73
CA ASN A 262 -4.96 -15.89 -21.79
C ASN A 262 -4.64 -14.38 -21.85
N ASP A 263 -5.66 -13.54 -21.82
CA ASP A 263 -5.50 -12.09 -21.89
C ASP A 263 -5.68 -11.40 -20.51
N ALA A 264 -5.76 -12.17 -19.42
CA ALA A 264 -5.83 -11.64 -18.07
C ALA A 264 -4.44 -11.67 -17.41
N PRO A 265 -4.08 -10.65 -16.63
CA PRO A 265 -2.81 -10.65 -15.89
C PRO A 265 -2.84 -11.72 -14.80
N GLU A 266 -1.88 -12.61 -14.82
CA GLU A 266 -1.68 -13.61 -13.80
C GLU A 266 -0.55 -13.18 -12.89
N GLN A 267 -0.75 -13.33 -11.60
CA GLN A 267 0.20 -12.85 -10.62
C GLN A 267 0.25 -13.74 -9.37
N ASN A 268 1.32 -13.57 -8.59
CA ASN A 268 1.48 -14.22 -7.29
C ASN A 268 1.38 -15.75 -7.35
N VAL A 269 2.02 -16.38 -8.36
CA VAL A 269 2.03 -17.85 -8.54
C VAL A 269 2.60 -18.54 -7.29
N GLN A 270 1.99 -19.68 -6.89
CA GLN A 270 2.49 -20.54 -5.80
C GLN A 270 2.30 -22.01 -6.15
N TRP A 271 3.16 -22.86 -5.59
CA TRP A 271 3.08 -24.31 -5.69
C TRP A 271 2.20 -24.90 -4.58
N SER A 272 1.42 -25.91 -4.93
CA SER A 272 0.85 -26.80 -3.91
C SER A 272 1.95 -27.51 -3.12
N PRO A 273 1.71 -27.95 -1.87
CA PRO A 273 2.71 -28.63 -1.06
C PRO A 273 3.36 -29.87 -1.71
N GLU A 274 2.60 -30.58 -2.57
CA GLU A 274 3.07 -31.74 -3.33
C GLU A 274 3.78 -31.39 -4.65
N GLY A 275 3.76 -30.11 -5.06
CA GLY A 275 4.38 -29.64 -6.30
C GLY A 275 3.65 -30.06 -7.58
N LYS A 276 2.38 -30.48 -7.51
CA LYS A 276 1.61 -30.94 -8.67
C LYS A 276 0.68 -29.90 -9.27
N VAL A 277 0.30 -28.90 -8.47
CA VAL A 277 -0.65 -27.86 -8.84
C VAL A 277 -0.01 -26.49 -8.60
N LEU A 278 -0.23 -25.58 -9.50
CA LEU A 278 0.03 -24.16 -9.32
C LEU A 278 -1.27 -23.45 -8.96
N SER A 279 -1.19 -22.49 -8.07
CA SER A 279 -2.24 -21.51 -7.84
C SER A 279 -1.74 -20.12 -8.20
N TYR A 280 -2.65 -19.22 -8.53
CA TYR A 280 -2.33 -17.85 -8.86
C TYR A 280 -3.54 -16.93 -8.66
N LEU A 281 -3.32 -15.63 -8.65
CA LEU A 281 -4.35 -14.61 -8.72
C LEU A 281 -4.50 -14.12 -10.15
N ALA A 282 -5.73 -14.02 -10.62
CA ALA A 282 -6.06 -13.36 -11.87
C ALA A 282 -7.50 -12.86 -11.82
N PRO A 283 -7.82 -11.76 -12.53
CA PRO A 283 -9.19 -11.31 -12.70
C PRO A 283 -10.00 -12.33 -13.52
N SER A 284 -11.32 -12.20 -13.48
CA SER A 284 -12.22 -13.10 -14.20
C SER A 284 -12.20 -12.91 -15.72
N ASP A 285 -11.68 -11.77 -16.19
CA ASP A 285 -11.54 -11.45 -17.61
C ASP A 285 -10.39 -10.45 -17.87
N LYS A 286 -10.14 -10.13 -19.15
CA LYS A 286 -9.07 -9.24 -19.59
C LYS A 286 -9.19 -7.80 -19.14
N THR A 287 -10.35 -7.36 -18.68
CA THR A 287 -10.56 -6.01 -18.14
C THR A 287 -10.10 -5.95 -16.69
N TRP A 288 -8.84 -6.22 -16.47
CA TRP A 288 -8.24 -6.54 -15.18
C TRP A 288 -8.50 -5.50 -14.07
N GLU A 289 -8.60 -4.22 -14.36
CA GLU A 289 -8.92 -3.21 -13.35
C GLU A 289 -10.41 -3.18 -12.99
N LEU A 290 -11.26 -3.70 -13.87
CA LEU A 290 -12.72 -3.76 -13.72
C LEU A 290 -13.22 -5.13 -13.26
N ALA A 291 -12.33 -6.00 -12.84
CA ALA A 291 -12.66 -7.31 -12.30
C ALA A 291 -11.76 -7.60 -11.10
N GLU A 292 -12.37 -8.08 -10.02
CA GLU A 292 -11.62 -8.47 -8.83
C GLU A 292 -10.82 -9.74 -9.09
N ASP A 293 -9.57 -9.77 -8.56
CA ASP A 293 -8.74 -10.96 -8.62
C ASP A 293 -9.39 -12.14 -7.90
N LYS A 294 -9.31 -13.29 -8.52
CA LYS A 294 -9.77 -14.58 -7.99
C LYS A 294 -8.60 -15.54 -7.87
N LEU A 295 -8.76 -16.52 -7.01
CA LEU A 295 -7.83 -17.64 -6.90
C LEU A 295 -8.13 -18.68 -7.97
N TRP A 296 -7.10 -19.04 -8.72
CA TRP A 296 -7.12 -20.05 -9.74
C TRP A 296 -6.14 -21.18 -9.43
N VAL A 297 -6.40 -22.36 -9.93
CA VAL A 297 -5.49 -23.51 -9.85
C VAL A 297 -5.37 -24.16 -11.22
N VAL A 298 -4.17 -24.69 -11.51
CA VAL A 298 -3.85 -25.36 -12.78
C VAL A 298 -2.82 -26.47 -12.54
N PRO A 299 -2.85 -27.59 -13.28
CA PRO A 299 -1.79 -28.60 -13.21
C PRO A 299 -0.43 -28.00 -13.60
N ALA A 300 0.59 -28.25 -12.78
CA ALA A 300 1.93 -27.67 -12.97
C ALA A 300 2.69 -28.20 -14.19
N GLU A 301 2.28 -29.36 -14.73
CA GLU A 301 2.87 -29.93 -15.93
C GLU A 301 2.38 -29.27 -17.23
N GLY A 302 1.42 -28.35 -17.13
CA GLY A 302 0.75 -27.76 -18.29
C GLY A 302 -0.31 -28.67 -18.91
N GLY A 303 -0.99 -28.17 -19.95
CA GLY A 303 -1.97 -28.95 -20.73
C GLY A 303 -3.33 -29.15 -20.04
N GLY A 304 -3.53 -28.67 -18.83
CA GLY A 304 -4.83 -28.67 -18.12
C GLY A 304 -5.48 -27.29 -18.17
N GLU A 305 -6.83 -27.28 -18.11
CA GLU A 305 -7.58 -26.02 -18.05
C GLU A 305 -7.50 -25.41 -16.65
N PRO A 306 -7.21 -24.10 -16.54
CA PRO A 306 -7.28 -23.38 -15.27
C PRO A 306 -8.68 -23.41 -14.67
N ARG A 307 -8.76 -23.61 -13.37
CA ARG A 307 -10.03 -23.66 -12.61
C ARG A 307 -10.05 -22.61 -11.51
N GLN A 308 -11.05 -21.75 -11.54
CA GLN A 308 -11.30 -20.77 -10.50
C GLN A 308 -11.81 -21.46 -9.23
N VAL A 309 -11.20 -21.20 -8.07
CA VAL A 309 -11.56 -21.84 -6.81
C VAL A 309 -12.24 -20.87 -5.82
N SER A 310 -12.22 -19.58 -6.06
CA SER A 310 -12.83 -18.56 -5.19
C SER A 310 -14.00 -17.82 -5.84
N SER A 311 -14.73 -18.45 -6.77
CA SER A 311 -15.86 -17.82 -7.49
C SER A 311 -16.97 -17.31 -6.59
N SER A 312 -17.19 -17.95 -5.45
CA SER A 312 -18.21 -17.54 -4.46
C SER A 312 -17.78 -16.38 -3.56
N PHE A 313 -16.52 -15.94 -3.63
CA PHE A 313 -16.01 -14.84 -2.83
C PHE A 313 -16.16 -13.51 -3.57
N SER A 314 -16.77 -12.54 -2.89
CA SER A 314 -16.89 -11.16 -3.34
C SER A 314 -16.01 -10.30 -2.47
N GLY A 315 -14.95 -9.72 -3.05
CA GLY A 315 -13.95 -8.92 -2.35
C GLY A 315 -12.57 -9.02 -2.99
N ALA A 316 -11.69 -8.09 -2.64
CA ALA A 316 -10.33 -8.02 -3.17
C ALA A 316 -9.40 -8.98 -2.40
N ILE A 317 -8.95 -10.04 -3.08
CA ILE A 317 -8.01 -11.01 -2.52
C ILE A 317 -6.60 -10.43 -2.58
N GLY A 318 -5.90 -10.45 -1.45
CA GLY A 318 -4.49 -10.03 -1.34
C GLY A 318 -3.53 -11.22 -1.33
N GLN A 319 -2.68 -11.29 -0.30
CA GLN A 319 -1.73 -12.40 -0.14
C GLN A 319 -2.45 -13.69 0.24
N TYR A 320 -1.94 -14.81 -0.26
CA TYR A 320 -2.47 -16.13 0.05
C TYR A 320 -1.36 -17.16 0.24
N SER A 321 -1.71 -18.32 0.79
CA SER A 321 -0.80 -19.42 1.07
C SER A 321 -1.55 -20.75 1.04
N TRP A 322 -0.95 -21.79 0.50
CA TRP A 322 -1.50 -23.13 0.63
C TRP A 322 -1.48 -23.60 2.10
N ALA A 323 -2.53 -24.25 2.52
CA ALA A 323 -2.49 -25.02 3.75
C ALA A 323 -1.56 -26.24 3.58
N ALA A 324 -0.96 -26.68 4.69
CA ALA A 324 0.01 -27.78 4.67
C ALA A 324 -0.56 -29.11 4.12
N ASP A 325 -1.89 -29.29 4.23
CA ASP A 325 -2.60 -30.47 3.71
C ASP A 325 -2.79 -30.50 2.18
N GLY A 326 -2.48 -29.38 1.51
CA GLY A 326 -2.69 -29.26 0.05
C GLY A 326 -4.16 -29.23 -0.38
N GLN A 327 -5.13 -29.22 0.54
CA GLN A 327 -6.55 -29.30 0.20
C GLN A 327 -7.25 -27.93 0.24
N SER A 328 -6.62 -26.95 0.88
CA SER A 328 -7.18 -25.61 1.00
C SER A 328 -6.12 -24.53 0.84
N ILE A 329 -6.60 -23.31 0.50
CA ILE A 329 -5.78 -22.11 0.40
C ILE A 329 -6.29 -21.11 1.44
N LEU A 330 -5.36 -20.53 2.23
CA LEU A 330 -5.60 -19.47 3.18
C LEU A 330 -5.32 -18.14 2.48
N PHE A 331 -6.19 -17.14 2.65
CA PHE A 331 -5.96 -15.83 2.04
C PHE A 331 -6.46 -14.67 2.91
N GLY A 332 -5.73 -13.57 2.85
CA GLY A 332 -6.19 -12.28 3.35
C GLY A 332 -6.97 -11.53 2.27
N ALA A 333 -8.06 -10.89 2.62
CA ALA A 333 -8.86 -10.15 1.67
C ALA A 333 -9.59 -8.97 2.32
N ASN A 334 -9.91 -7.96 1.51
CA ASN A 334 -10.89 -6.96 1.86
C ASN A 334 -12.26 -7.41 1.36
N ALA A 335 -13.23 -7.45 2.28
CA ALA A 335 -14.64 -7.69 1.99
C ALA A 335 -15.42 -6.43 2.41
N ARG A 336 -15.82 -5.63 1.43
CA ARG A 336 -16.27 -4.24 1.60
C ARG A 336 -15.16 -3.41 2.27
N ALA A 337 -15.49 -2.56 3.24
CA ALA A 337 -14.55 -1.70 3.95
C ALA A 337 -13.72 -2.40 5.05
N ARG A 338 -13.78 -3.73 5.20
CA ARG A 338 -13.12 -4.48 6.27
C ARG A 338 -12.23 -5.57 5.74
N SER A 339 -11.13 -5.83 6.44
CA SER A 339 -10.24 -6.95 6.11
C SER A 339 -10.62 -8.21 6.89
N GLY A 340 -10.23 -9.35 6.34
CA GLY A 340 -10.42 -10.65 6.97
C GLY A 340 -9.42 -11.68 6.48
N VAL A 341 -9.38 -12.80 7.19
CA VAL A 341 -8.65 -14.00 6.80
C VAL A 341 -9.66 -15.09 6.48
N PHE A 342 -9.48 -15.72 5.34
CA PHE A 342 -10.40 -16.70 4.77
C PHE A 342 -9.67 -17.97 4.39
N ARG A 343 -10.44 -19.06 4.22
CA ARG A 343 -9.99 -20.33 3.68
C ARG A 343 -10.91 -20.72 2.55
N VAL A 344 -10.34 -21.18 1.44
CA VAL A 344 -11.10 -21.80 0.35
C VAL A 344 -10.70 -23.27 0.20
N SER A 345 -11.67 -24.16 0.07
CA SER A 345 -11.45 -25.55 -0.32
C SER A 345 -11.14 -25.64 -1.80
N VAL A 346 -9.99 -26.21 -2.14
CA VAL A 346 -9.59 -26.35 -3.55
C VAL A 346 -10.54 -27.27 -4.32
N ALA A 347 -11.05 -28.32 -3.69
CA ALA A 347 -11.96 -29.27 -4.35
C ALA A 347 -13.34 -28.67 -4.64
N SER A 348 -13.96 -28.03 -3.64
CA SER A 348 -15.37 -27.57 -3.73
C SER A 348 -15.55 -26.09 -4.03
N GLY A 349 -14.49 -25.25 -3.88
CA GLY A 349 -14.60 -23.80 -3.97
C GLY A 349 -15.36 -23.15 -2.79
N ALA A 350 -15.66 -23.92 -1.73
CA ALA A 350 -16.34 -23.38 -0.56
C ALA A 350 -15.40 -22.46 0.22
N VAL A 351 -15.84 -21.22 0.45
CA VAL A 351 -15.10 -20.22 1.21
C VAL A 351 -15.63 -20.15 2.64
N SER A 352 -14.74 -20.20 3.61
CA SER A 352 -15.03 -19.99 5.02
C SER A 352 -14.20 -18.84 5.57
N LYS A 353 -14.81 -18.04 6.45
CA LYS A 353 -14.14 -16.94 7.13
C LYS A 353 -13.50 -17.44 8.42
N LEU A 354 -12.22 -17.17 8.61
CA LEU A 354 -11.45 -17.56 9.78
C LEU A 354 -11.34 -16.41 10.80
N ALA A 355 -11.02 -15.21 10.32
CA ALA A 355 -10.89 -14.04 11.17
C ALA A 355 -11.48 -12.81 10.47
N SER A 356 -12.15 -11.95 11.21
CA SER A 356 -12.61 -10.63 10.74
C SER A 356 -13.01 -9.78 11.93
N GLY A 357 -13.12 -8.45 11.71
CA GLY A 357 -13.54 -7.50 12.72
C GLY A 357 -13.59 -6.09 12.14
N ASP A 358 -13.81 -5.10 12.99
CA ASP A 358 -13.71 -3.69 12.62
C ASP A 358 -12.24 -3.24 12.54
N TRP A 359 -11.50 -3.89 11.64
CA TRP A 359 -10.10 -3.60 11.38
C TRP A 359 -9.78 -3.69 9.89
N SER A 360 -8.74 -3.01 9.50
CA SER A 360 -8.11 -3.14 8.20
C SER A 360 -6.69 -3.67 8.37
N GLY A 361 -6.29 -4.60 7.50
CA GLY A 361 -4.96 -5.16 7.57
C GLY A 361 -4.70 -6.22 6.51
N ARG A 362 -3.43 -6.63 6.45
CA ARG A 362 -2.97 -7.59 5.46
C ARG A 362 -2.22 -8.72 6.16
N MET A 363 -2.68 -9.95 5.95
CA MET A 363 -1.90 -11.14 6.33
C MET A 363 -0.77 -11.32 5.31
N GLU A 364 0.47 -11.33 5.77
CA GLU A 364 1.66 -11.33 4.91
C GLU A 364 2.41 -12.67 4.91
N SER A 365 2.26 -13.47 5.96
CA SER A 365 2.94 -14.77 6.07
C SER A 365 2.21 -15.71 7.01
N VAL A 366 2.47 -17.01 6.83
CA VAL A 366 1.87 -18.12 7.61
C VAL A 366 3.00 -19.04 8.07
N SER A 367 2.92 -19.57 9.31
CA SER A 367 3.84 -20.57 9.84
C SER A 367 3.77 -21.88 9.05
N ALA A 368 4.85 -22.68 9.08
CA ALA A 368 4.92 -23.91 8.29
C ALA A 368 3.82 -24.94 8.64
N ASP A 369 3.32 -24.92 9.87
CA ASP A 369 2.21 -25.78 10.31
C ASP A 369 0.82 -25.23 9.97
N GLY A 370 0.74 -24.03 9.35
CA GLY A 370 -0.50 -23.37 8.97
C GLY A 370 -1.38 -22.89 10.12
N ARG A 371 -0.85 -22.81 11.36
CA ARG A 371 -1.65 -22.45 12.54
C ARG A 371 -1.61 -20.98 12.89
N ARG A 372 -0.56 -20.26 12.51
CA ARG A 372 -0.36 -18.85 12.83
C ARG A 372 -0.07 -18.05 11.59
N GLY A 373 -0.69 -16.88 11.49
CA GLY A 373 -0.38 -15.86 10.48
C GLY A 373 0.22 -14.64 11.12
N ALA A 374 1.06 -13.91 10.38
CA ALA A 374 1.51 -12.58 10.77
C ALA A 374 0.89 -11.53 9.84
N ALA A 375 0.36 -10.47 10.44
CA ALA A 375 -0.36 -9.41 9.76
C ALA A 375 0.02 -8.02 10.29
N VAL A 376 -0.15 -6.99 9.47
CA VAL A 376 -0.16 -5.60 9.93
C VAL A 376 -1.62 -5.17 9.98
N ILE A 377 -2.09 -4.78 11.17
CA ILE A 377 -3.50 -4.45 11.41
C ILE A 377 -3.62 -3.07 12.04
N SER A 378 -4.59 -2.29 11.58
CA SER A 378 -5.01 -1.02 12.17
C SER A 378 -6.53 -0.97 12.34
N THR A 379 -6.99 -0.07 13.20
CA THR A 379 -8.42 0.24 13.38
C THR A 379 -8.63 1.75 13.21
N PRO A 380 -9.85 2.25 13.12
CA PRO A 380 -10.06 3.69 13.07
C PRO A 380 -9.45 4.46 14.25
N SER A 381 -9.29 3.82 15.41
CA SER A 381 -8.77 4.45 16.65
C SER A 381 -7.36 4.03 17.04
N ALA A 382 -6.72 3.15 16.27
CA ALA A 382 -5.36 2.68 16.56
C ALA A 382 -4.53 2.57 15.28
N PRO A 383 -3.34 3.20 15.22
CA PRO A 383 -2.40 3.02 14.13
C PRO A 383 -1.98 1.55 13.97
N ALA A 384 -1.38 1.24 12.83
CA ALA A 384 -0.97 -0.11 12.51
C ALA A 384 0.06 -0.68 13.50
N GLU A 385 -0.18 -1.93 13.90
CA GLU A 385 0.75 -2.76 14.67
C GLU A 385 0.90 -4.13 13.99
N VAL A 386 2.01 -4.84 14.28
CA VAL A 386 2.16 -6.23 13.87
C VAL A 386 1.34 -7.12 14.79
N HIS A 387 0.57 -8.02 14.20
CA HIS A 387 -0.28 -8.97 14.90
C HIS A 387 0.10 -10.41 14.54
N VAL A 388 -0.04 -11.31 15.48
CA VAL A 388 -0.16 -12.74 15.23
C VAL A 388 -1.64 -13.12 15.23
N VAL A 389 -2.06 -13.79 14.16
CA VAL A 389 -3.42 -14.31 14.00
C VAL A 389 -3.39 -15.82 14.20
N ASP A 390 -4.15 -16.32 15.17
CA ASP A 390 -4.41 -17.75 15.34
C ASP A 390 -5.43 -18.19 14.29
N LEU A 391 -5.01 -19.02 13.35
CA LEU A 391 -5.83 -19.40 12.18
C LEU A 391 -6.88 -20.48 12.48
N ALA A 392 -6.85 -21.06 13.70
CA ALA A 392 -7.89 -21.98 14.15
C ALA A 392 -9.05 -21.23 14.84
N THR A 393 -8.73 -20.21 15.63
CA THR A 393 -9.71 -19.46 16.43
C THR A 393 -10.10 -18.11 15.82
N GLY A 394 -9.31 -17.59 14.89
CA GLY A 394 -9.45 -16.25 14.32
C GLY A 394 -9.00 -15.12 15.25
N LYS A 395 -8.43 -15.45 16.42
CA LYS A 395 -7.97 -14.45 17.36
C LYS A 395 -6.73 -13.72 16.82
N SER A 396 -6.81 -12.40 16.75
CA SER A 396 -5.69 -11.51 16.42
C SER A 396 -5.14 -10.87 17.69
N THR A 397 -3.82 -10.94 17.88
CA THR A 397 -3.13 -10.40 19.05
C THR A 397 -1.99 -9.48 18.59
N PRO A 398 -1.96 -8.19 18.99
CA PRO A 398 -0.83 -7.31 18.69
C PRO A 398 0.41 -7.79 19.42
N ILE A 399 1.55 -7.79 18.72
CA ILE A 399 2.85 -8.16 19.25
C ILE A 399 3.86 -7.02 19.22
N THR A 400 3.45 -5.86 18.69
CA THR A 400 4.21 -4.60 18.72
C THR A 400 3.37 -3.48 19.29
N HIS A 401 4.04 -2.43 19.77
CA HIS A 401 3.41 -1.21 20.30
C HIS A 401 4.25 0.03 19.90
N VAL A 402 4.67 0.10 18.63
CA VAL A 402 5.58 1.14 18.15
C VAL A 402 4.93 2.51 18.08
N ASN A 403 3.60 2.55 17.97
CA ASN A 403 2.80 3.76 17.93
C ASN A 403 2.04 4.04 19.25
N ALA A 404 2.56 3.58 20.39
CA ALA A 404 1.92 3.75 21.70
C ALA A 404 1.57 5.23 22.03
N LYS A 405 2.35 6.19 21.50
CA LYS A 405 2.08 7.63 21.63
C LYS A 405 0.70 8.05 21.08
N ALA A 406 0.11 7.25 20.19
CA ALA A 406 -1.24 7.54 19.68
C ALA A 406 -2.32 7.54 20.80
N THR A 407 -2.06 6.86 21.92
CA THR A 407 -2.96 6.86 23.10
C THR A 407 -3.07 8.22 23.79
N GLU A 408 -2.11 9.13 23.56
CA GLU A 408 -2.10 10.50 24.10
C GLU A 408 -3.00 11.45 23.31
N PHE A 409 -3.50 11.03 22.13
CA PHE A 409 -4.29 11.88 21.25
C PHE A 409 -5.79 11.76 21.53
N THR A 410 -6.48 12.88 21.41
CA THR A 410 -7.93 12.92 21.28
C THR A 410 -8.26 12.61 19.82
N LEU A 411 -8.79 11.42 19.57
CA LEU A 411 -9.11 10.93 18.24
C LEU A 411 -10.57 11.22 17.89
N ALA A 412 -10.85 11.32 16.58
CA ALA A 412 -12.19 11.48 16.03
C ALA A 412 -13.10 10.31 16.40
N ASP A 413 -14.39 10.58 16.58
CA ASP A 413 -15.42 9.55 16.57
C ASP A 413 -15.61 9.01 15.15
N PHE A 414 -15.69 7.69 15.00
CA PHE A 414 -15.78 7.01 13.71
C PHE A 414 -17.09 6.24 13.57
N LYS A 415 -17.70 6.28 12.37
CA LYS A 415 -18.85 5.46 12.01
C LYS A 415 -18.76 5.03 10.55
N SER A 416 -19.10 3.77 10.25
CA SER A 416 -19.49 3.35 8.90
C SER A 416 -20.96 3.65 8.72
N ILE A 417 -21.33 4.31 7.64
CA ILE A 417 -22.71 4.68 7.30
C ILE A 417 -23.07 4.25 5.88
N THR A 418 -24.36 4.08 5.61
CA THR A 418 -24.86 3.78 4.27
C THR A 418 -25.95 4.77 3.86
N TRP A 419 -26.09 4.92 2.54
CA TRP A 419 -27.18 5.70 1.93
C TRP A 419 -27.56 5.11 0.58
N LYS A 420 -28.68 5.58 0.03
CA LYS A 420 -29.12 5.25 -1.31
C LYS A 420 -28.68 6.34 -2.28
N SER A 421 -28.05 5.94 -3.38
CA SER A 421 -27.82 6.80 -4.53
C SER A 421 -29.14 7.10 -5.24
N LYS A 422 -29.09 7.98 -6.20
CA LYS A 422 -30.26 8.44 -6.97
C LYS A 422 -31.01 7.31 -7.69
N ASP A 423 -30.29 6.28 -8.14
CA ASP A 423 -30.82 5.08 -8.79
C ASP A 423 -31.17 3.94 -7.79
N GLY A 424 -31.01 4.19 -6.50
CA GLY A 424 -31.30 3.22 -5.44
C GLY A 424 -30.13 2.33 -5.05
N LEU A 425 -28.94 2.44 -5.68
CA LEU A 425 -27.74 1.75 -5.30
C LEU A 425 -27.37 2.09 -3.84
N GLU A 426 -27.03 1.08 -3.04
CA GLU A 426 -26.53 1.28 -1.69
C GLU A 426 -25.04 1.61 -1.72
N VAL A 427 -24.66 2.76 -1.17
CA VAL A 427 -23.30 3.23 -1.02
C VAL A 427 -22.90 3.18 0.45
N GLU A 428 -21.71 2.68 0.76
CA GLU A 428 -21.11 2.71 2.11
C GLU A 428 -20.05 3.81 2.16
N GLY A 429 -19.94 4.49 3.31
CA GLY A 429 -18.89 5.49 3.53
C GLY A 429 -18.44 5.53 4.97
N MET A 430 -17.20 6.02 5.16
CA MET A 430 -16.58 6.22 6.46
C MET A 430 -16.81 7.66 6.90
N LEU A 431 -17.41 7.85 8.08
CA LEU A 431 -17.70 9.16 8.65
C LEU A 431 -16.86 9.36 9.91
N TRP A 432 -16.07 10.45 9.88
CA TRP A 432 -15.23 10.90 10.99
C TRP A 432 -15.80 12.20 11.54
N LEU A 433 -16.01 12.23 12.85
CA LEU A 433 -16.61 13.37 13.55
C LEU A 433 -15.65 13.87 14.66
N PRO A 434 -15.69 15.15 15.03
CA PRO A 434 -14.99 15.62 16.21
C PRO A 434 -15.29 14.77 17.44
N ALA A 435 -14.29 14.52 18.27
CA ALA A 435 -14.45 13.74 19.49
C ALA A 435 -15.58 14.28 20.39
N GLY A 436 -16.47 13.40 20.82
CA GLY A 436 -17.62 13.77 21.63
C GLY A 436 -18.68 14.56 20.87
N TYR A 437 -18.79 14.38 19.56
CA TYR A 437 -19.81 15.01 18.71
C TYR A 437 -21.23 14.83 19.29
N LYS A 438 -21.97 15.92 19.35
CA LYS A 438 -23.38 15.91 19.81
C LYS A 438 -24.32 16.01 18.63
N THR A 439 -25.23 15.04 18.51
CA THR A 439 -26.27 15.04 17.48
C THR A 439 -27.01 16.37 17.41
N GLY A 440 -27.22 16.89 16.20
CA GLY A 440 -27.86 18.19 15.97
C GLY A 440 -26.89 19.37 15.88
N THR A 441 -25.60 19.17 16.13
CA THR A 441 -24.57 20.17 15.85
C THR A 441 -24.17 20.08 14.37
N LYS A 442 -24.44 21.15 13.61
CA LYS A 442 -24.01 21.22 12.21
C LYS A 442 -22.51 21.52 12.14
N LEU A 443 -21.78 20.75 11.34
CA LEU A 443 -20.34 20.85 11.15
C LEU A 443 -20.00 21.19 9.70
N PRO A 444 -18.92 21.93 9.43
CA PRO A 444 -18.36 21.99 8.09
C PRO A 444 -18.04 20.56 7.64
N LEU A 445 -18.38 20.24 6.39
CA LEU A 445 -18.17 18.91 5.81
C LEU A 445 -17.02 18.93 4.81
N LEU A 446 -16.07 18.03 5.01
CA LEU A 446 -15.04 17.68 4.04
C LEU A 446 -15.40 16.35 3.36
N LEU A 447 -15.77 16.39 2.09
CA LEU A 447 -15.94 15.22 1.25
C LEU A 447 -14.57 14.78 0.74
N SER A 448 -14.12 13.58 1.11
CA SER A 448 -12.81 13.02 0.74
C SER A 448 -12.99 11.85 -0.21
N VAL A 449 -12.55 12.00 -1.46
CA VAL A 449 -12.73 11.00 -2.52
C VAL A 449 -11.44 10.21 -2.71
N HIS A 450 -11.54 8.86 -2.76
CA HIS A 450 -10.37 7.99 -2.93
C HIS A 450 -9.83 7.97 -4.36
N GLY A 451 -8.59 7.53 -4.50
CA GLY A 451 -7.95 7.23 -5.79
C GLY A 451 -8.38 5.87 -6.36
N GLY A 452 -7.92 5.56 -7.53
CA GLY A 452 -8.22 4.35 -8.28
C GLY A 452 -8.66 4.70 -9.70
N PRO A 453 -9.92 4.41 -10.13
CA PRO A 453 -11.21 4.21 -9.41
C PRO A 453 -11.32 2.97 -8.53
N ALA A 454 -10.63 1.88 -8.86
CA ALA A 454 -10.67 0.61 -8.15
C ALA A 454 -9.99 0.66 -6.75
N GLY A 455 -10.14 1.77 -6.02
CA GLY A 455 -9.74 1.94 -4.62
C GLY A 455 -10.87 1.62 -3.64
N VAL A 456 -10.57 1.76 -2.35
CA VAL A 456 -11.56 1.61 -1.28
C VAL A 456 -11.15 2.41 -0.05
N TRP A 457 -12.07 3.11 0.59
CA TRP A 457 -11.95 3.60 1.94
C TRP A 457 -12.32 2.48 2.92
N ASP A 458 -11.35 2.04 3.69
CA ASP A 458 -11.50 0.98 4.69
C ASP A 458 -11.46 1.53 6.11
N VAL A 459 -11.70 0.66 7.09
CA VAL A 459 -11.72 1.00 8.52
C VAL A 459 -10.32 1.11 9.14
N SER A 460 -9.31 1.56 8.38
CA SER A 460 -7.96 1.77 8.89
C SER A 460 -7.80 3.10 9.64
N PHE A 461 -6.70 3.24 10.37
CA PHE A 461 -6.31 4.50 11.00
C PHE A 461 -5.96 5.54 9.95
N ARG A 462 -6.65 6.67 9.97
CA ARG A 462 -6.42 7.79 9.06
C ARG A 462 -6.00 9.03 9.83
N GLY A 463 -4.71 9.16 10.11
CA GLY A 463 -4.16 10.25 10.93
C GLY A 463 -4.63 11.62 10.50
N ILE A 464 -4.66 11.91 9.19
CA ILE A 464 -5.07 13.22 8.66
C ILE A 464 -6.56 13.50 8.92
N ASN A 465 -7.44 12.49 8.93
CA ASN A 465 -8.85 12.69 9.24
C ASN A 465 -9.07 13.05 10.72
N HIS A 466 -8.24 12.50 11.61
CA HIS A 466 -8.23 12.92 13.01
C HIS A 466 -7.78 14.38 13.16
N VAL A 467 -6.82 14.84 12.33
CA VAL A 467 -6.42 16.26 12.30
C VAL A 467 -7.59 17.14 11.85
N TYR A 468 -8.27 16.79 10.76
CA TYR A 468 -9.44 17.52 10.29
C TYR A 468 -10.55 17.55 11.34
N ALA A 469 -10.86 16.41 11.96
CA ALA A 469 -11.85 16.33 13.02
C ALA A 469 -11.48 17.19 14.23
N SER A 470 -10.20 17.22 14.63
CA SER A 470 -9.72 18.10 15.72
C SER A 470 -9.86 19.59 15.40
N LEU A 471 -9.86 19.94 14.11
CA LEU A 471 -10.13 21.29 13.61
C LEU A 471 -11.62 21.56 13.41
N GLY A 472 -12.50 20.65 13.84
CA GLY A 472 -13.96 20.81 13.83
C GLY A 472 -14.65 20.45 12.51
N TRP A 473 -14.02 19.63 11.65
CA TRP A 473 -14.64 19.10 10.43
C TRP A 473 -15.33 17.76 10.67
N ALA A 474 -16.48 17.56 10.04
CA ALA A 474 -16.93 16.22 9.68
C ALA A 474 -16.22 15.82 8.38
N VAL A 475 -15.69 14.57 8.30
CA VAL A 475 -15.07 14.05 7.06
C VAL A 475 -15.88 12.85 6.60
N LEU A 476 -16.34 12.88 5.34
CA LEU A 476 -17.02 11.77 4.68
C LEU A 476 -16.11 11.17 3.61
N GLU A 477 -15.87 9.87 3.69
CA GLU A 477 -15.10 9.06 2.75
C GLU A 477 -16.01 8.01 2.10
N PRO A 478 -16.66 8.30 0.97
CA PRO A 478 -17.60 7.38 0.30
C PRO A 478 -16.89 6.34 -0.55
N ASN A 479 -17.41 5.11 -0.57
CA ASN A 479 -17.06 4.05 -1.51
C ASN A 479 -18.11 4.02 -2.64
N VAL A 480 -17.90 4.90 -3.61
CA VAL A 480 -18.78 5.07 -4.76
C VAL A 480 -18.69 3.90 -5.73
N ARG A 481 -19.58 3.81 -6.71
CA ARG A 481 -19.40 2.88 -7.84
C ARG A 481 -18.04 3.11 -8.50
N GLY A 482 -17.37 2.02 -8.88
CA GLY A 482 -15.95 1.98 -9.25
C GLY A 482 -15.07 1.48 -8.13
N SER A 483 -15.53 1.49 -6.85
CA SER A 483 -14.74 0.99 -5.71
C SER A 483 -14.59 -0.53 -5.74
N SER A 484 -13.39 -1.00 -5.36
CA SER A 484 -13.07 -2.43 -5.19
C SER A 484 -13.61 -2.99 -3.86
N SER A 485 -13.49 -4.30 -3.68
CA SER A 485 -13.88 -5.04 -2.48
C SER A 485 -15.39 -5.21 -2.25
N TYR A 486 -16.21 -4.72 -3.16
CA TYR A 486 -17.67 -4.84 -3.14
C TYR A 486 -18.21 -5.78 -4.22
N GLY A 487 -17.33 -6.41 -4.99
CA GLY A 487 -17.66 -7.27 -6.12
C GLY A 487 -17.69 -6.53 -7.46
N ASP A 488 -17.60 -7.28 -8.55
CA ASP A 488 -17.43 -6.77 -9.92
C ASP A 488 -18.57 -5.83 -10.36
N THR A 489 -19.78 -6.00 -9.83
CA THR A 489 -20.94 -5.14 -10.18
C THR A 489 -20.70 -3.69 -9.74
N LEU A 490 -20.23 -3.46 -8.51
CA LEU A 490 -19.91 -2.11 -8.04
C LEU A 490 -18.64 -1.60 -8.73
N LEU A 491 -17.64 -2.45 -8.86
CA LEU A 491 -16.35 -2.12 -9.49
C LEU A 491 -16.52 -1.63 -10.94
N ARG A 492 -17.44 -2.22 -11.70
CA ARG A 492 -17.79 -1.81 -13.08
C ARG A 492 -18.80 -0.67 -13.19
N GLY A 493 -19.31 -0.21 -12.06
CA GLY A 493 -20.43 0.71 -12.03
C GLY A 493 -20.21 2.08 -12.65
N ASN A 494 -18.95 2.49 -12.84
CA ASN A 494 -18.57 3.75 -13.50
C ASN A 494 -17.95 3.55 -14.90
N MET A 495 -17.99 2.34 -15.44
CA MET A 495 -17.48 2.03 -16.78
C MET A 495 -18.27 2.82 -17.83
N LYS A 496 -17.58 3.61 -18.67
CA LYS A 496 -18.13 4.51 -19.68
C LYS A 496 -18.99 5.66 -19.12
N ASP A 497 -18.93 5.88 -17.80
CA ASP A 497 -19.78 6.83 -17.09
C ASP A 497 -19.06 7.55 -15.94
N ILE A 498 -17.76 7.83 -16.10
CA ILE A 498 -17.00 8.61 -15.10
C ILE A 498 -17.61 10.01 -14.97
N GLY A 499 -17.98 10.37 -13.75
CA GLY A 499 -18.66 11.63 -13.45
C GLY A 499 -20.19 11.56 -13.60
N GLY A 500 -20.75 10.37 -13.86
CA GLY A 500 -22.18 10.12 -13.89
C GLY A 500 -22.70 9.55 -12.58
N GLY A 501 -22.88 8.23 -12.52
CA GLY A 501 -23.38 7.57 -11.31
C GLY A 501 -22.49 7.71 -10.08
N ASP A 502 -21.17 7.73 -10.24
CA ASP A 502 -20.20 7.98 -9.16
C ASP A 502 -20.33 9.39 -8.56
N TYR A 503 -20.62 10.41 -9.37
CA TYR A 503 -20.98 11.75 -8.90
C TYR A 503 -22.31 11.74 -8.12
N ASP A 504 -23.35 11.05 -8.63
CA ASP A 504 -24.62 10.92 -7.93
C ASP A 504 -24.46 10.23 -6.58
N ASP A 505 -23.58 9.23 -6.48
CA ASP A 505 -23.23 8.53 -5.23
C ASP A 505 -22.62 9.49 -4.19
N LEU A 506 -21.68 10.36 -4.63
CA LEU A 506 -21.06 11.38 -3.77
C LEU A 506 -22.10 12.37 -3.26
N MET A 507 -22.91 12.92 -4.15
CA MET A 507 -23.85 13.97 -3.79
C MET A 507 -24.98 13.46 -2.90
N ALA A 508 -25.44 12.22 -3.11
CA ALA A 508 -26.40 11.58 -2.21
C ALA A 508 -25.86 11.42 -0.77
N GLY A 509 -24.56 11.14 -0.62
CA GLY A 509 -23.91 11.10 0.68
C GLY A 509 -23.85 12.45 1.37
N VAL A 510 -23.53 13.53 0.61
CA VAL A 510 -23.57 14.91 1.12
C VAL A 510 -25.00 15.28 1.53
N ASP A 511 -25.99 14.97 0.68
CA ASP A 511 -27.39 15.28 0.96
C ASP A 511 -27.91 14.57 2.21
N LYS A 512 -27.53 13.30 2.39
CA LYS A 512 -27.83 12.54 3.62
C LYS A 512 -27.30 13.27 4.87
N LEU A 513 -26.04 13.67 4.87
CA LEU A 513 -25.44 14.31 6.04
C LEU A 513 -26.04 15.71 6.34
N VAL A 514 -26.44 16.43 5.29
CA VAL A 514 -27.20 17.68 5.43
C VAL A 514 -28.58 17.42 6.02
N ALA A 515 -29.30 16.42 5.49
CA ALA A 515 -30.63 16.04 5.98
C ALA A 515 -30.60 15.52 7.43
N ASP A 516 -29.56 14.76 7.79
CA ASP A 516 -29.33 14.26 9.16
C ASP A 516 -28.93 15.39 10.15
N GLY A 517 -28.73 16.63 9.67
CA GLY A 517 -28.31 17.76 10.49
C GLY A 517 -26.85 17.69 10.97
N ILE A 518 -26.04 16.87 10.33
CA ILE A 518 -24.59 16.72 10.61
C ILE A 518 -23.78 17.75 9.82
N ALA A 519 -24.04 17.86 8.51
CA ALA A 519 -23.33 18.76 7.62
C ALA A 519 -24.01 20.13 7.54
N ASP A 520 -23.21 21.20 7.62
CA ASP A 520 -23.62 22.55 7.31
C ASP A 520 -23.53 22.77 5.79
N PRO A 521 -24.63 23.00 5.07
CA PRO A 521 -24.62 23.18 3.63
C PRO A 521 -23.85 24.42 3.16
N ASP A 522 -23.62 25.39 4.03
CA ASP A 522 -22.87 26.61 3.70
C ASP A 522 -21.35 26.45 3.86
N HIS A 523 -20.89 25.32 4.41
CA HIS A 523 -19.50 25.06 4.72
C HIS A 523 -19.03 23.69 4.18
N LEU A 524 -19.30 23.42 2.87
CA LEU A 524 -18.88 22.20 2.20
C LEU A 524 -17.53 22.38 1.51
N ALA A 525 -16.65 21.43 1.66
CA ALA A 525 -15.38 21.34 0.93
C ALA A 525 -15.19 19.94 0.34
N ILE A 526 -14.38 19.84 -0.71
CA ILE A 526 -14.04 18.56 -1.36
C ILE A 526 -12.54 18.43 -1.52
N ARG A 527 -12.03 17.21 -1.29
CA ARG A 527 -10.63 16.85 -1.56
C ARG A 527 -10.55 15.50 -2.24
N GLY A 528 -9.46 15.25 -2.96
CA GLY A 528 -9.17 13.96 -3.53
C GLY A 528 -7.82 13.90 -4.20
N TRP A 529 -7.31 12.69 -4.38
CA TRP A 529 -6.04 12.39 -5.03
C TRP A 529 -6.25 11.38 -6.16
N SER A 530 -5.54 11.54 -7.31
CA SER A 530 -5.68 10.63 -8.46
C SER A 530 -7.14 10.63 -8.95
N TYR A 531 -7.81 9.49 -9.06
CA TYR A 531 -9.25 9.46 -9.37
C TYR A 531 -10.08 10.35 -8.44
N GLY A 532 -9.73 10.46 -7.15
CA GLY A 532 -10.38 11.42 -6.25
C GLY A 532 -10.23 12.88 -6.68
N GLY A 533 -9.07 13.23 -7.25
CA GLY A 533 -8.83 14.53 -7.88
C GLY A 533 -9.62 14.69 -9.19
N ILE A 534 -9.76 13.62 -9.98
CA ILE A 534 -10.54 13.58 -11.22
C ILE A 534 -12.01 13.82 -10.93
N LEU A 535 -12.60 12.99 -10.07
CA LEU A 535 -14.01 13.09 -9.71
C LEU A 535 -14.32 14.37 -8.93
N GLY A 536 -13.35 14.83 -8.11
CA GLY A 536 -13.44 16.15 -7.47
C GLY A 536 -13.48 17.29 -8.48
N GLY A 537 -12.56 17.31 -9.45
CA GLY A 537 -12.54 18.31 -10.53
C GLY A 537 -13.80 18.28 -11.40
N TRP A 538 -14.31 17.09 -11.68
CA TRP A 538 -15.59 16.90 -12.35
C TRP A 538 -16.75 17.48 -11.53
N THR A 539 -16.82 17.14 -10.24
CA THR A 539 -17.86 17.63 -9.32
C THR A 539 -17.97 19.14 -9.34
N LEU A 540 -16.85 19.88 -9.38
CA LEU A 540 -16.85 21.33 -9.44
C LEU A 540 -17.47 21.89 -10.74
N THR A 541 -17.53 21.08 -11.80
CA THR A 541 -18.20 21.48 -13.06
C THR A 541 -19.71 21.25 -13.01
N GLN A 542 -20.22 20.47 -12.04
CA GLN A 542 -21.63 20.09 -11.94
C GLN A 542 -22.39 20.86 -10.85
N THR A 543 -21.67 21.39 -9.83
CA THR A 543 -22.31 22.07 -8.69
C THR A 543 -21.43 23.18 -8.14
N THR A 544 -22.06 24.22 -7.56
CA THR A 544 -21.40 25.33 -6.87
C THR A 544 -21.51 25.21 -5.34
N ARG A 545 -21.95 24.09 -4.82
CA ARG A 545 -22.17 23.87 -3.36
C ARG A 545 -20.88 23.92 -2.56
N PHE A 546 -19.77 23.46 -3.13
CA PHE A 546 -18.46 23.43 -2.46
C PHE A 546 -17.83 24.82 -2.45
N LYS A 547 -17.39 25.26 -1.26
CA LYS A 547 -16.76 26.57 -1.04
C LYS A 547 -15.24 26.53 -1.24
N ALA A 548 -14.64 25.33 -1.18
CA ALA A 548 -13.22 25.10 -1.42
C ALA A 548 -12.98 23.69 -1.95
N ALA A 549 -11.93 23.54 -2.76
CA ALA A 549 -11.49 22.24 -3.25
C ALA A 549 -9.96 22.10 -3.13
N SER A 550 -9.49 20.86 -2.88
CA SER A 550 -8.09 20.45 -2.98
C SER A 550 -8.01 19.20 -3.86
N LEU A 551 -7.36 19.31 -5.02
CA LEU A 551 -7.29 18.27 -6.03
C LEU A 551 -5.83 17.92 -6.30
N GLY A 552 -5.43 16.71 -5.90
CA GLY A 552 -4.06 16.22 -6.09
C GLY A 552 -3.95 15.22 -7.23
N ALA A 553 -2.87 15.27 -8.00
CA ALA A 553 -2.56 14.35 -9.11
C ALA A 553 -3.79 14.03 -9.98
N MET A 554 -4.54 15.08 -10.32
CA MET A 554 -5.81 14.97 -11.05
C MET A 554 -5.61 14.81 -12.55
N VAL A 555 -6.57 14.21 -13.24
CA VAL A 555 -6.72 14.24 -14.69
C VAL A 555 -7.84 15.21 -15.06
N ALA A 556 -7.55 16.16 -15.93
CA ALA A 556 -8.50 17.16 -16.41
C ALA A 556 -9.02 16.87 -17.81
N ASP A 557 -8.18 16.27 -18.65
CA ASP A 557 -8.49 15.95 -20.04
C ASP A 557 -8.12 14.50 -20.38
N TRP A 558 -9.11 13.70 -20.64
CA TRP A 558 -8.92 12.27 -20.88
C TRP A 558 -8.20 11.96 -22.19
N ALA A 559 -8.31 12.83 -23.22
CA ALA A 559 -7.64 12.59 -24.49
C ALA A 559 -6.11 12.73 -24.38
N SER A 560 -5.64 13.77 -23.69
CA SER A 560 -4.22 13.93 -23.42
C SER A 560 -3.71 12.90 -22.40
N GLU A 561 -4.53 12.52 -21.42
CA GLU A 561 -4.16 11.47 -20.46
C GLU A 561 -3.99 10.10 -21.14
N TYR A 562 -4.84 9.74 -22.08
CA TYR A 562 -4.69 8.54 -22.90
C TYR A 562 -3.30 8.45 -23.54
N ALA A 563 -2.80 9.60 -24.04
CA ALA A 563 -1.51 9.65 -24.73
C ALA A 563 -0.30 9.75 -23.79
N MET A 564 -0.44 10.38 -22.62
CA MET A 564 0.68 10.74 -21.75
C MET A 564 0.77 9.91 -20.46
N GLY A 565 -0.37 9.46 -19.92
CA GLY A 565 -0.42 8.63 -18.73
C GLY A 565 -0.04 7.18 -19.03
N PHE A 566 0.30 6.43 -18.01
CA PHE A 566 0.48 5.00 -18.20
C PHE A 566 -0.87 4.25 -18.08
N ASN A 567 -0.94 2.97 -18.45
CA ASN A 567 -2.17 2.18 -18.48
C ASN A 567 -3.24 2.73 -19.44
N HIS A 568 -2.88 3.07 -20.68
CA HIS A 568 -3.85 3.54 -21.66
C HIS A 568 -4.97 2.52 -21.94
N ASP A 569 -4.72 1.21 -21.80
CA ASP A 569 -5.76 0.16 -21.91
C ASP A 569 -6.92 0.41 -20.94
N VAL A 570 -6.63 0.83 -19.71
CA VAL A 570 -7.64 1.18 -18.72
C VAL A 570 -8.52 2.33 -19.17
N ARG A 571 -7.93 3.31 -19.86
CA ARG A 571 -8.68 4.45 -20.42
C ARG A 571 -9.68 4.01 -21.49
N LEU A 572 -9.33 3.00 -22.29
CA LEU A 572 -10.25 2.41 -23.26
C LEU A 572 -11.51 1.86 -22.60
N TRP A 573 -11.37 1.20 -21.46
CA TRP A 573 -12.52 0.60 -20.76
C TRP A 573 -13.37 1.64 -20.06
N TYR A 574 -12.74 2.59 -19.34
CA TYR A 574 -13.46 3.61 -18.60
C TYR A 574 -14.15 4.62 -19.50
N ILE A 575 -13.57 4.97 -20.65
CA ILE A 575 -14.16 5.97 -21.56
C ILE A 575 -14.96 5.29 -22.67
N GLY A 576 -14.56 4.09 -23.10
CA GLY A 576 -15.28 3.29 -24.09
C GLY A 576 -14.75 3.40 -25.50
N GLY A 577 -13.45 3.25 -25.71
CA GLY A 577 -12.75 3.25 -26.99
C GLY A 577 -11.60 4.25 -27.01
N THR A 578 -10.92 4.35 -28.16
CA THR A 578 -9.82 5.31 -28.36
C THR A 578 -10.33 6.75 -28.52
N PRO A 579 -9.48 7.78 -28.27
CA PRO A 579 -9.88 9.18 -28.43
C PRO A 579 -10.40 9.55 -29.81
N TRP A 580 -9.92 8.91 -30.86
CA TRP A 580 -10.39 9.17 -32.24
C TRP A 580 -11.65 8.40 -32.61
N GLU A 581 -11.95 7.24 -31.97
CA GLU A 581 -13.20 6.50 -32.15
C GLU A 581 -14.33 7.04 -31.30
N SER A 582 -14.03 7.51 -30.10
CA SER A 582 -14.98 7.92 -29.06
C SER A 582 -14.78 9.38 -28.60
N ALA A 583 -14.36 10.28 -29.50
CA ALA A 583 -13.99 11.65 -29.18
C ALA A 583 -15.04 12.39 -28.32
N ASP A 584 -16.32 12.19 -28.56
CA ASP A 584 -17.37 12.80 -27.76
C ASP A 584 -17.46 12.27 -26.34
N ALA A 585 -17.16 10.97 -26.10
CA ALA A 585 -17.09 10.39 -24.77
C ALA A 585 -15.93 10.99 -23.97
N TYR A 586 -14.75 11.11 -24.58
CA TYR A 586 -13.59 11.79 -24.00
C TYR A 586 -13.90 13.23 -23.61
N ARG A 587 -14.51 13.99 -24.49
CA ARG A 587 -14.89 15.39 -24.23
C ARG A 587 -15.94 15.52 -23.15
N ARG A 588 -16.99 14.69 -23.17
CA ARG A 588 -18.07 14.73 -22.16
C ARG A 588 -17.57 14.43 -20.76
N GLN A 589 -16.64 13.50 -20.60
CA GLN A 589 -16.13 13.05 -19.29
C GLN A 589 -14.90 13.84 -18.82
N SER A 590 -14.34 14.74 -19.63
CA SER A 590 -13.21 15.60 -19.27
C SER A 590 -13.69 16.86 -18.55
N SER A 591 -13.24 17.06 -17.30
CA SER A 591 -13.60 18.25 -16.51
C SER A 591 -13.12 19.54 -17.17
N TYR A 592 -12.00 19.51 -17.89
CA TYR A 592 -11.48 20.66 -18.61
C TYR A 592 -12.44 21.18 -19.69
N THR A 593 -13.16 20.31 -20.39
CA THR A 593 -14.17 20.71 -21.38
C THR A 593 -15.27 21.57 -20.74
N HIS A 594 -15.54 21.38 -19.47
CA HIS A 594 -16.57 22.09 -18.71
C HIS A 594 -16.02 23.13 -17.75
N ILE A 595 -14.73 23.47 -17.82
CA ILE A 595 -14.01 24.36 -16.90
C ILE A 595 -14.70 25.72 -16.73
N ALA A 596 -15.43 26.16 -17.78
CA ALA A 596 -16.21 27.39 -17.75
C ALA A 596 -17.28 27.47 -16.66
N ARG A 597 -17.70 26.36 -16.11
CA ARG A 597 -18.71 26.27 -15.04
C ARG A 597 -18.13 26.38 -13.63
N VAL A 598 -16.82 26.19 -13.49
CA VAL A 598 -16.15 26.14 -12.17
C VAL A 598 -16.01 27.55 -11.61
N THR A 599 -16.49 27.74 -10.38
CA THR A 599 -16.38 28.99 -9.59
C THR A 599 -15.70 28.75 -8.23
N THR A 600 -15.49 27.51 -7.83
CA THR A 600 -14.96 27.13 -6.54
C THR A 600 -13.47 27.40 -6.44
N PRO A 601 -13.00 28.11 -5.39
CA PRO A 601 -11.57 28.24 -5.08
C PRO A 601 -10.89 26.88 -5.01
N THR A 602 -9.84 26.66 -5.82
CA THR A 602 -9.23 25.33 -5.99
C THR A 602 -7.72 25.36 -5.72
N LEU A 603 -7.26 24.45 -4.86
CA LEU A 603 -5.86 24.11 -4.67
C LEU A 603 -5.53 22.90 -5.55
N LEU A 604 -4.44 22.99 -6.33
CA LEU A 604 -3.89 21.88 -7.11
C LEU A 604 -2.54 21.46 -6.53
N LEU A 605 -2.34 20.15 -6.40
CA LEU A 605 -1.14 19.55 -5.82
C LEU A 605 -0.62 18.44 -6.75
N HIS A 606 0.67 18.47 -7.16
CA HIS A 606 1.16 17.45 -8.10
C HIS A 606 2.67 17.19 -7.96
N GLY A 607 3.08 15.92 -8.02
CA GLY A 607 4.47 15.50 -8.09
C GLY A 607 5.05 15.73 -9.49
N GLU A 608 6.26 16.29 -9.60
CA GLU A 608 6.88 16.56 -10.91
C GLU A 608 7.32 15.28 -11.66
N ARG A 609 7.50 14.16 -10.93
CA ARG A 609 7.85 12.86 -11.49
C ARG A 609 6.68 11.89 -11.55
N ASP A 610 5.47 12.42 -11.53
CA ASP A 610 4.27 11.63 -11.69
C ASP A 610 4.16 11.13 -13.14
N THR A 611 4.21 9.81 -13.31
CA THR A 611 4.06 9.12 -14.59
C THR A 611 2.74 8.38 -14.69
N THR A 612 1.95 8.36 -13.61
CA THR A 612 0.62 7.76 -13.57
C THR A 612 -0.40 8.70 -14.16
N ASP A 613 -0.56 9.86 -13.52
CA ASP A 613 -1.33 10.99 -14.01
C ASP A 613 -0.34 12.14 -14.21
N THR A 614 -0.11 12.57 -15.45
CA THR A 614 1.01 13.48 -15.71
C THR A 614 0.72 14.90 -15.21
N ILE A 615 1.76 15.60 -14.75
CA ILE A 615 1.63 16.97 -14.21
C ILE A 615 0.98 17.96 -15.19
N GLY A 616 1.04 17.69 -16.51
CA GLY A 616 0.36 18.45 -17.55
C GLY A 616 -1.13 18.59 -17.30
N GLN A 617 -1.75 17.58 -16.70
CA GLN A 617 -3.17 17.58 -16.37
C GLN A 617 -3.56 18.69 -15.38
N SER A 618 -2.78 18.82 -14.30
CA SER A 618 -2.97 19.94 -13.36
C SER A 618 -2.63 21.30 -13.98
N MET A 619 -1.65 21.36 -14.91
CA MET A 619 -1.29 22.61 -15.60
C MET A 619 -2.45 23.15 -16.45
N ILE A 620 -3.11 22.29 -17.24
CA ILE A 620 -4.23 22.74 -18.08
C ILE A 620 -5.43 23.16 -17.23
N TYR A 621 -5.72 22.44 -16.14
CA TYR A 621 -6.81 22.81 -15.23
C TYR A 621 -6.51 24.13 -14.51
N TYR A 622 -5.27 24.33 -14.02
CA TYR A 622 -4.80 25.59 -13.46
C TYR A 622 -4.99 26.76 -14.41
N GLN A 623 -4.51 26.61 -15.65
CA GLN A 623 -4.63 27.68 -16.64
C GLN A 623 -6.07 28.06 -16.92
N GLY A 624 -6.96 27.05 -17.08
CA GLY A 624 -8.38 27.30 -17.32
C GLY A 624 -9.05 28.07 -16.17
N LEU A 625 -8.75 27.75 -14.91
CA LEU A 625 -9.26 28.50 -13.76
C LEU A 625 -8.67 29.91 -13.68
N LYS A 626 -7.37 30.03 -13.95
CA LYS A 626 -6.64 31.31 -13.92
C LYS A 626 -7.22 32.32 -14.90
N ASP A 627 -7.44 31.91 -16.14
CA ASP A 627 -7.98 32.76 -17.21
C ASP A 627 -9.42 33.24 -16.90
N ARG A 628 -10.13 32.48 -16.08
CA ARG A 628 -11.50 32.82 -15.63
C ARG A 628 -11.54 33.66 -14.35
N GLY A 629 -10.38 33.98 -13.75
CA GLY A 629 -10.30 34.71 -12.48
C GLY A 629 -10.78 33.93 -11.26
N VAL A 630 -10.92 32.60 -11.36
CA VAL A 630 -11.26 31.77 -10.20
C VAL A 630 -10.04 31.68 -9.29
N PRO A 631 -10.19 31.88 -7.97
CA PRO A 631 -9.06 31.72 -7.04
C PRO A 631 -8.46 30.32 -7.16
N VAL A 632 -7.22 30.26 -7.60
CA VAL A 632 -6.51 28.98 -7.79
C VAL A 632 -5.06 29.10 -7.32
N ARG A 633 -4.56 28.05 -6.68
CA ARG A 633 -3.16 27.87 -6.35
C ARG A 633 -2.72 26.51 -6.90
N PHE A 634 -1.54 26.46 -7.49
CA PHE A 634 -0.92 25.23 -7.94
C PHE A 634 0.44 25.04 -7.29
N ILE A 635 0.63 23.94 -6.57
CA ILE A 635 1.89 23.58 -5.90
C ILE A 635 2.45 22.34 -6.59
N ARG A 636 3.67 22.49 -7.11
CA ARG A 636 4.46 21.43 -7.74
C ARG A 636 5.48 20.93 -6.74
N PHE A 637 5.62 19.61 -6.65
CA PHE A 637 6.56 18.98 -5.72
C PHE A 637 7.71 18.32 -6.49
N PRO A 638 8.90 18.95 -6.51
CA PRO A 638 10.07 18.37 -7.16
C PRO A 638 10.41 16.99 -6.62
N ARG A 639 10.87 16.08 -7.48
CA ARG A 639 11.26 14.70 -7.17
C ARG A 639 10.13 13.75 -6.74
N GLU A 640 8.93 14.25 -6.45
CA GLU A 640 7.82 13.40 -6.03
C GLU A 640 7.14 12.71 -7.23
N PRO A 641 6.94 11.38 -7.13
CA PRO A 641 6.10 10.62 -8.04
C PRO A 641 4.61 10.77 -7.68
N HIS A 642 3.76 9.87 -8.16
CA HIS A 642 2.32 9.85 -7.88
C HIS A 642 1.97 9.84 -6.38
N GLY A 643 2.75 9.17 -5.55
CA GLY A 643 2.65 9.17 -4.08
C GLY A 643 3.87 9.84 -3.44
N PHE A 644 3.66 10.77 -2.51
CA PHE A 644 4.75 11.54 -1.88
C PHE A 644 5.57 10.69 -0.90
N ARG A 645 6.88 10.91 -0.92
CA ARG A 645 7.86 10.15 -0.12
C ARG A 645 8.61 11.01 0.88
N GLU A 646 8.88 12.28 0.53
CA GLU A 646 9.68 13.19 1.36
C GLU A 646 8.83 13.78 2.50
N PRO A 647 9.24 13.62 3.78
CA PRO A 647 8.48 14.13 4.92
C PRO A 647 8.15 15.62 4.86
N HIS A 648 9.09 16.46 4.35
CA HIS A 648 8.86 17.89 4.17
C HIS A 648 7.75 18.16 3.15
N HIS A 649 7.73 17.42 2.03
CA HIS A 649 6.69 17.56 1.02
C HIS A 649 5.33 17.10 1.53
N VAL A 650 5.28 16.00 2.28
CA VAL A 650 4.04 15.55 2.94
C VAL A 650 3.52 16.64 3.88
N ARG A 651 4.39 17.25 4.69
CA ARG A 651 4.02 18.32 5.61
C ARG A 651 3.49 19.56 4.87
N ILE A 652 4.18 19.99 3.83
CA ILE A 652 3.76 21.14 3.01
C ILE A 652 2.41 20.86 2.36
N ARG A 653 2.23 19.68 1.76
CA ARG A 653 0.97 19.25 1.14
C ARG A 653 -0.20 19.38 2.13
N ASP A 654 -0.08 18.73 3.30
CA ASP A 654 -1.16 18.66 4.27
C ASP A 654 -1.44 20.03 4.91
N ALA A 655 -0.38 20.81 5.16
CA ALA A 655 -0.52 22.18 5.72
C ALA A 655 -1.19 23.15 4.75
N GLU A 656 -0.81 23.13 3.48
CA GLU A 656 -1.39 23.99 2.45
C GLU A 656 -2.83 23.59 2.13
N GLU A 657 -3.12 22.29 2.13
CA GLU A 657 -4.48 21.78 1.95
C GLU A 657 -5.40 22.24 3.08
N ILE A 658 -5.02 22.03 4.33
CA ILE A 658 -5.80 22.49 5.48
C ILE A 658 -5.97 24.01 5.46
N SER A 659 -4.88 24.77 5.24
CA SER A 659 -4.92 26.23 5.18
C SER A 659 -5.89 26.73 4.11
N TRP A 660 -5.86 26.12 2.91
CA TRP A 660 -6.73 26.47 1.80
C TRP A 660 -8.21 26.22 2.14
N LEU A 661 -8.51 25.00 2.63
CA LEU A 661 -9.87 24.60 2.97
C LEU A 661 -10.43 25.44 4.14
N MET A 662 -9.63 25.72 5.17
CA MET A 662 -10.02 26.57 6.29
C MET A 662 -10.34 28.00 5.84
N LYS A 663 -9.51 28.55 4.96
CA LYS A 663 -9.69 29.91 4.45
C LYS A 663 -10.98 30.05 3.65
N TYR A 664 -11.16 29.22 2.63
CA TYR A 664 -12.24 29.42 1.64
C TYR A 664 -13.57 28.80 2.07
N ALA A 665 -13.55 27.70 2.81
CA ALA A 665 -14.80 27.08 3.25
C ALA A 665 -15.26 27.57 4.62
N ARG A 666 -14.36 28.14 5.47
CA ARG A 666 -14.71 28.55 6.82
C ARG A 666 -14.34 29.99 7.16
N GLY A 667 -13.65 30.72 6.28
CA GLY A 667 -13.19 32.09 6.55
C GLY A 667 -12.10 32.19 7.63
N ILE A 668 -11.38 31.10 7.92
CA ILE A 668 -10.38 31.02 8.99
C ILE A 668 -8.98 31.06 8.39
N ASP A 669 -8.15 32.03 8.80
CA ASP A 669 -6.73 32.09 8.47
C ASP A 669 -5.93 31.12 9.37
N TRP A 670 -5.98 29.83 9.02
CA TRP A 670 -5.26 28.80 9.74
C TRP A 670 -3.83 28.67 9.24
N LYS A 671 -2.90 28.53 10.17
CA LYS A 671 -1.48 28.29 9.86
C LYS A 671 -1.01 27.02 10.58
N VAL A 672 -0.20 26.24 9.87
CA VAL A 672 0.42 25.08 10.49
C VAL A 672 1.32 25.54 11.65
N PRO A 673 1.17 24.93 12.85
CA PRO A 673 2.09 25.21 13.96
C PRO A 673 3.55 24.93 13.55
N GLU A 674 4.46 25.68 14.12
CA GLU A 674 5.89 25.42 13.93
C GLU A 674 6.24 24.02 14.46
N ARG A 675 6.98 23.24 13.63
CA ARG A 675 7.46 21.95 14.07
C ARG A 675 8.53 22.14 15.14
N LYS A 676 8.34 21.56 16.29
CA LYS A 676 9.38 21.47 17.31
C LYS A 676 10.39 20.44 16.84
N ASP A 677 11.57 20.88 16.40
CA ASP A 677 12.64 20.00 15.95
C ASP A 677 13.01 19.00 17.05
N ALA A 678 12.76 17.72 16.80
CA ALA A 678 13.29 16.63 17.62
C ALA A 678 14.84 16.58 17.58
N ASP A 679 15.46 17.27 16.65
CA ASP A 679 16.92 17.40 16.46
C ASP A 679 17.55 18.57 17.22
N ALA A 680 16.77 19.42 17.90
CA ALA A 680 17.33 20.38 18.82
C ALA A 680 17.95 19.59 19.99
N ALA A 681 19.27 19.47 19.96
CA ALA A 681 20.06 18.75 20.94
C ALA A 681 19.57 19.07 22.38
N ASP A 682 19.25 18.04 23.13
CA ASP A 682 19.19 18.15 24.59
C ASP A 682 20.58 18.66 25.04
N PRO A 683 20.69 19.92 25.51
CA PRO A 683 22.00 20.48 25.90
C PRO A 683 22.61 19.76 27.11
N LYS A 684 21.95 18.72 27.64
CA LYS A 684 22.42 17.92 28.79
C LYS A 684 23.16 16.63 28.40
N LYS A 685 23.29 16.30 27.10
CA LYS A 685 24.06 15.10 26.66
C LYS A 685 25.48 15.35 26.17
N THR A 686 26.04 16.55 26.35
CA THR A 686 27.44 16.87 26.00
C THR A 686 28.38 16.96 27.21
N THR A 687 28.12 16.25 28.29
CA THR A 687 29.12 16.02 29.34
C THR A 687 28.98 14.58 29.78
N ASP A 688 29.68 13.70 29.09
CA ASP A 688 30.46 12.59 29.62
C ASP A 688 31.08 11.84 28.42
N GLN A 689 32.37 12.14 28.23
CA GLN A 689 33.29 11.33 27.42
C GLN A 689 33.69 10.09 28.19
#